data_1e0f9eb195c5f9983d7899313e79f3c7
#
_entry.id   1e0f9eb195c5f9983d7899313e79f3c7
#
_cell.length_a   1.000
_cell.length_b   1.000
_cell.length_c   1.000
_cell.angle_alpha   90.00
_cell.angle_beta   90.00
_cell.angle_gamma   90.00
#
_symmetry.space_group_name_H-M   'P 1'
#
loop_
_entity.id
_entity.type
_entity.pdbx_description
1 polymer ?
#
loop_
_entity_poly.entity_id
_entity_poly.type
_entity_poly.pdbx_seq_one_letter_code
_entity_poly.pdbx_strand_id
1 'polypeptide(L)'
;MYICKQQTTYTTENMKLTPILTYTLLNFLSLLIISPLQAQQQTHAIRGNVLDKTTRENLSFINVVIWETTKGATTDSTGNYLIKNMRSGTYRLQATAVGYKTYISPEFMVVNKDVEFNIELEENSETLKEVKVVAGPYRKPAESPVSLRVIGFSEIEKSAGANRDISRVIQSFPGVASAPSGYRNDLIVRGGGPSENKYYIDGVEIPNINHFSTQGASGGPIGIINAELIRETDFYSGAFPAGKGNALSSILDFRLKEESGTTRNYNVALGSSEAAFTTDGYIGKNTTYLFSARQSYLQFLFKALKLPFLPAYTDSQFKIKIKFDKKNELTLLGLGAIDNMSLNTDTAGQTEGNKYILTTIPVIRQTTYTLGGVWKHFAGNTVQSYVLSINNLDNKQHKYRNNDDSSEANKILDYSSFEREIKFRFENSSQLNHFRLMTGANTELARYFNDTRQSIFTNGNAVNLTYNTDISFFKWGVYTSLNYDSGDGKITVSAGLRTDANTFVGSMSNPLRQLSPRISLAYCIADGWYINGNAGRYYQLPSYTVLGYKNDNGVLVNKDNNIRYQRSDQVVIGLEQRPANYIRLTLEGFYKRYTDGLLSASDGIPLSSKGNDYTLFGTEMVTSTAKGRAYGAEALARWFGYKNLNLIVAYTFVRSEFLQPATGKYIPSSWDNRHLLTLTGSYKLPRNWDIGTKLRVIGGAPYTPYDAYKSSLKAAWDAQNRPYYDYSRFNTERNATFYQLDIRIDKAYYFKGWMLGFYFDIQNATNSKNRQAPVLNSTGVTDPSDNSRYLMKTIDIENGSMVPSIGIMMQF
;
A
#
# COMPACT_ATOMS: atom_id res chain seq x y z
N MET A 1 -35.91 27.85 37.46
CA MET A 1 -34.89 27.96 38.52
C MET A 1 -34.78 26.59 39.18
N TYR A 2 -33.88 25.76 38.71
CA TYR A 2 -33.21 24.66 39.44
C TYR A 2 -32.16 24.07 38.48
N ILE A 3 -30.92 24.49 38.68
CA ILE A 3 -29.73 23.99 37.97
C ILE A 3 -29.28 22.77 38.74
N CYS A 4 -29.34 21.59 38.11
CA CYS A 4 -28.75 20.38 38.64
C CYS A 4 -27.34 20.22 38.05
N LYS A 5 -26.33 20.48 38.86
CA LYS A 5 -24.91 20.16 38.59
C LYS A 5 -24.73 18.65 38.70
N GLN A 6 -24.53 17.97 37.58
CA GLN A 6 -23.89 16.64 37.60
C GLN A 6 -22.38 16.80 37.67
N GLN A 7 -21.81 16.52 38.84
CA GLN A 7 -20.38 16.29 38.99
C GLN A 7 -20.05 14.92 38.41
N THR A 8 -19.33 14.90 37.30
CA THR A 8 -18.68 13.70 36.78
C THR A 8 -17.41 13.44 37.60
N THR A 9 -17.50 12.50 38.50
CA THR A 9 -16.35 11.92 39.20
C THR A 9 -15.59 11.06 38.21
N TYR A 10 -14.42 11.51 37.80
CA TYR A 10 -13.43 10.67 37.11
C TYR A 10 -12.86 9.68 38.12
N THR A 11 -13.32 8.46 38.10
CA THR A 11 -12.61 7.35 38.73
C THR A 11 -11.39 7.01 37.90
N THR A 12 -10.21 7.29 38.42
CA THR A 12 -8.94 6.74 37.92
C THR A 12 -8.97 5.22 38.15
N GLU A 13 -9.45 4.46 37.18
CA GLU A 13 -9.17 3.04 37.16
C GLU A 13 -7.66 2.84 36.92
N ASN A 14 -6.98 2.44 38.00
CA ASN A 14 -5.60 2.00 37.97
C ASN A 14 -5.41 0.95 36.90
N MET A 15 -4.59 1.24 35.89
CA MET A 15 -4.10 0.30 34.87
C MET A 15 -3.39 -0.87 35.59
N LYS A 16 -4.12 -1.91 35.94
CA LYS A 16 -3.52 -3.20 36.30
C LYS A 16 -3.01 -3.83 35.01
N LEU A 17 -1.75 -3.60 34.69
CA LEU A 17 -1.01 -4.45 33.75
C LEU A 17 -1.20 -5.90 34.22
N THR A 18 -1.75 -6.76 33.36
CA THR A 18 -1.88 -8.16 33.72
C THR A 18 -0.52 -8.71 34.14
N PRO A 19 -0.41 -9.52 35.21
CA PRO A 19 0.88 -10.00 35.72
C PRO A 19 1.74 -10.66 34.65
N ILE A 20 1.13 -11.26 33.63
CA ILE A 20 1.84 -11.86 32.49
C ILE A 20 2.61 -10.80 31.67
N LEU A 21 2.02 -9.62 31.42
CA LEU A 21 2.67 -8.53 30.67
C LEU A 21 3.84 -7.95 31.48
N THR A 22 3.67 -7.83 32.80
CA THR A 22 4.72 -7.35 33.71
C THR A 22 5.86 -8.35 33.81
N TYR A 23 5.57 -9.65 33.90
CA TYR A 23 6.59 -10.72 33.90
C TYR A 23 7.32 -10.83 32.54
N THR A 24 6.61 -10.71 31.43
CA THR A 24 7.22 -10.74 30.09
C THR A 24 8.12 -9.50 29.88
N LEU A 25 7.68 -8.34 30.32
CA LEU A 25 8.45 -7.11 30.25
C LEU A 25 9.70 -7.17 31.13
N LEU A 26 9.58 -7.68 32.38
CA LEU A 26 10.70 -7.87 33.31
C LEU A 26 11.72 -8.89 32.79
N ASN A 27 11.28 -10.02 32.27
CA ASN A 27 12.18 -11.01 31.66
C ASN A 27 12.83 -10.48 30.36
N PHE A 28 12.10 -9.70 29.58
CA PHE A 28 12.65 -9.04 28.41
C PHE A 28 13.68 -7.96 28.79
N LEU A 29 13.39 -7.14 29.83
CA LEU A 29 14.35 -6.17 30.34
C LEU A 29 15.60 -6.89 30.94
N SER A 30 15.43 -8.00 31.61
CA SER A 30 16.56 -8.76 32.16
C SER A 30 17.44 -9.40 31.08
N LEU A 31 16.87 -9.89 29.97
CA LEU A 31 17.62 -10.31 28.78
C LEU A 31 18.37 -9.16 28.11
N LEU A 32 17.88 -7.93 28.18
CA LEU A 32 18.54 -6.73 27.66
C LEU A 32 19.70 -6.24 28.54
N ILE A 33 19.75 -6.65 29.82
CA ILE A 33 20.80 -6.28 30.77
C ILE A 33 21.97 -7.30 30.78
N ILE A 34 21.86 -8.41 30.04
CA ILE A 34 22.98 -9.34 29.87
C ILE A 34 24.20 -8.53 29.40
N SER A 35 25.19 -8.48 30.26
CA SER A 35 26.44 -7.71 30.11
C SER A 35 27.04 -7.90 28.72
N PRO A 36 27.64 -6.88 28.13
CA PRO A 36 28.24 -7.01 26.83
C PRO A 36 29.37 -8.03 26.90
N LEU A 37 29.15 -9.26 26.49
CA LEU A 37 30.18 -10.06 25.88
C LEU A 37 30.86 -9.09 24.90
N GLN A 38 32.15 -8.84 25.03
CA GLN A 38 32.92 -7.89 24.24
C GLN A 38 32.65 -8.16 22.75
N ALA A 39 31.65 -7.52 22.20
CA ALA A 39 31.40 -7.49 20.77
C ALA A 39 32.55 -6.69 20.17
N GLN A 40 33.57 -7.38 19.74
CA GLN A 40 34.72 -6.79 19.05
C GLN A 40 34.13 -6.04 17.86
N GLN A 41 34.36 -4.73 17.79
CA GLN A 41 33.86 -3.92 16.67
C GLN A 41 34.54 -4.41 15.38
N GLN A 42 33.93 -5.35 14.71
CA GLN A 42 34.41 -5.82 13.41
C GLN A 42 34.16 -4.75 12.36
N THR A 43 35.16 -4.53 11.51
CA THR A 43 35.03 -3.67 10.35
C THR A 43 34.93 -4.53 9.10
N HIS A 44 34.08 -4.09 8.18
CA HIS A 44 33.80 -4.74 6.91
C HIS A 44 34.22 -3.83 5.75
N ALA A 45 34.09 -4.30 4.54
CA ALA A 45 34.31 -3.50 3.37
C ALA A 45 33.01 -3.35 2.56
N ILE A 46 32.87 -2.21 1.88
CA ILE A 46 31.90 -2.01 0.80
C ILE A 46 32.69 -2.02 -0.49
N ARG A 47 32.31 -2.91 -1.38
CA ARG A 47 32.94 -3.04 -2.70
C ARG A 47 31.87 -3.09 -3.78
N GLY A 48 32.25 -2.79 -5.01
CA GLY A 48 31.34 -2.89 -6.15
C GLY A 48 31.98 -2.37 -7.42
N ASN A 49 31.18 -2.36 -8.45
CA ASN A 49 31.53 -1.85 -9.76
C ASN A 49 30.65 -0.64 -10.10
N VAL A 50 31.22 0.36 -10.78
CA VAL A 50 30.50 1.49 -11.32
C VAL A 50 30.44 1.36 -12.84
N LEU A 51 29.22 1.42 -13.38
CA LEU A 51 29.00 1.28 -14.80
C LEU A 51 27.99 2.32 -15.32
N ASP A 52 28.04 2.57 -16.63
CA ASP A 52 27.00 3.34 -17.30
C ASP A 52 25.69 2.57 -17.32
N LYS A 53 24.62 3.24 -16.97
CA LYS A 53 23.28 2.65 -16.83
C LYS A 53 22.71 2.11 -18.14
N THR A 54 23.08 2.71 -19.26
CA THR A 54 22.50 2.43 -20.57
C THR A 54 23.44 1.57 -21.43
N THR A 55 24.72 1.96 -21.53
CA THR A 55 25.73 1.22 -22.32
C THR A 55 26.28 0.00 -21.60
N ARG A 56 26.16 -0.05 -20.26
CA ARG A 56 26.73 -1.10 -19.40
C ARG A 56 28.25 -1.16 -19.41
N GLU A 57 28.92 -0.11 -19.86
CA GLU A 57 30.37 0.02 -19.82
C GLU A 57 30.84 0.36 -18.41
N ASN A 58 31.96 -0.22 -18.00
CA ASN A 58 32.58 0.07 -16.72
C ASN A 58 33.17 1.48 -16.70
N LEU A 59 32.98 2.21 -15.62
CA LEU A 59 33.43 3.58 -15.47
C LEU A 59 34.62 3.67 -14.51
N SER A 60 35.77 4.08 -15.03
CA SER A 60 37.00 4.27 -14.24
C SER A 60 37.10 5.69 -13.67
N PHE A 61 37.87 5.83 -12.60
CA PHE A 61 38.18 7.10 -11.91
C PHE A 61 36.94 7.85 -11.38
N ILE A 62 35.90 7.10 -11.01
CA ILE A 62 34.69 7.64 -10.38
C ILE A 62 34.93 7.77 -8.87
N ASN A 63 34.62 8.93 -8.32
CA ASN A 63 34.68 9.14 -6.87
C ASN A 63 33.42 8.57 -6.19
N VAL A 64 33.61 7.56 -5.32
CA VAL A 64 32.53 6.91 -4.55
C VAL A 64 32.79 7.14 -3.07
N VAL A 65 31.92 7.88 -2.41
CA VAL A 65 32.03 8.22 -0.97
C VAL A 65 30.80 7.78 -0.20
N ILE A 66 30.97 7.56 1.10
CA ILE A 66 29.83 7.45 2.00
C ILE A 66 29.14 8.82 2.07
N TRP A 67 27.87 8.84 1.79
CA TRP A 67 27.05 10.06 1.73
C TRP A 67 27.20 10.91 3.00
N GLU A 68 27.34 12.23 2.84
CA GLU A 68 27.57 13.20 3.93
C GLU A 68 28.87 12.96 4.73
N THR A 69 29.85 12.24 4.15
CA THR A 69 31.19 12.05 4.74
C THR A 69 32.30 12.23 3.70
N THR A 70 33.55 12.26 4.15
CA THR A 70 34.74 12.27 3.27
C THR A 70 35.31 10.87 3.04
N LYS A 71 34.72 9.84 3.65
CA LYS A 71 35.22 8.46 3.55
C LYS A 71 34.77 7.81 2.24
N GLY A 72 35.70 7.39 1.40
CA GLY A 72 35.37 6.81 0.11
C GLY A 72 36.57 6.16 -0.58
N ALA A 73 36.38 5.88 -1.87
CA ALA A 73 37.37 5.34 -2.79
C ALA A 73 37.08 5.81 -4.20
N THR A 74 38.13 5.82 -5.05
CA THR A 74 37.97 6.05 -6.48
C THR A 74 37.99 4.71 -7.21
N THR A 75 37.21 4.57 -8.29
CA THR A 75 37.20 3.33 -9.09
C THR A 75 38.54 3.17 -9.84
N ASP A 76 38.98 1.92 -9.93
CA ASP A 76 40.13 1.53 -10.75
C ASP A 76 39.83 1.57 -12.25
N SER A 77 40.81 1.18 -13.09
CA SER A 77 40.70 1.13 -14.55
C SER A 77 39.60 0.18 -15.05
N THR A 78 39.15 -0.74 -14.23
CA THR A 78 38.08 -1.70 -14.53
C THR A 78 36.73 -1.34 -13.90
N GLY A 79 36.65 -0.13 -13.28
CA GLY A 79 35.44 0.38 -12.68
C GLY A 79 35.14 -0.14 -11.27
N ASN A 80 36.06 -0.89 -10.64
CA ASN A 80 35.84 -1.42 -9.30
C ASN A 80 36.28 -0.44 -8.21
N TYR A 81 35.56 -0.43 -7.08
CA TYR A 81 35.91 0.34 -5.89
C TYR A 81 35.87 -0.51 -4.62
N LEU A 82 36.61 -0.09 -3.58
CA LEU A 82 36.72 -0.75 -2.29
C LEU A 82 36.86 0.26 -1.15
N ILE A 83 35.82 0.39 -0.32
CA ILE A 83 35.82 1.21 0.89
C ILE A 83 35.99 0.30 2.11
N LYS A 84 37.15 0.38 2.78
CA LYS A 84 37.52 -0.48 3.91
C LYS A 84 37.10 0.11 5.25
N ASN A 85 37.16 -0.72 6.30
CA ASN A 85 37.00 -0.31 7.70
C ASN A 85 35.60 0.30 7.99
N MET A 86 34.56 -0.29 7.44
CA MET A 86 33.18 0.09 7.70
C MET A 86 32.67 -0.64 8.95
N ARG A 87 32.06 0.10 9.86
CA ARG A 87 31.34 -0.49 11.01
C ARG A 87 29.98 -1.00 10.58
N SER A 88 29.42 -1.93 11.34
CA SER A 88 28.03 -2.35 11.12
C SER A 88 27.08 -1.13 11.25
N GLY A 89 26.15 -0.99 10.32
CA GLY A 89 25.24 0.15 10.27
C GLY A 89 24.56 0.30 8.91
N THR A 90 23.72 1.32 8.79
CA THR A 90 23.02 1.69 7.55
C THR A 90 23.78 2.79 6.84
N TYR A 91 24.00 2.66 5.55
CA TYR A 91 24.79 3.56 4.72
C TYR A 91 24.10 3.92 3.41
N ARG A 92 24.53 5.03 2.84
CA ARG A 92 24.29 5.43 1.45
C ARG A 92 25.63 5.75 0.80
N LEU A 93 25.74 5.51 -0.49
CA LEU A 93 26.88 5.91 -1.29
C LEU A 93 26.50 7.10 -2.14
N GLN A 94 27.46 7.98 -2.37
CA GLN A 94 27.39 9.03 -3.36
C GLN A 94 28.48 8.77 -4.41
N ALA A 95 28.09 8.71 -5.68
CA ALA A 95 29.03 8.61 -6.79
C ALA A 95 28.97 9.88 -7.65
N THR A 96 30.15 10.45 -7.97
CA THR A 96 30.29 11.66 -8.76
C THR A 96 31.34 11.48 -9.84
N ALA A 97 31.01 11.93 -11.06
CA ALA A 97 31.88 11.90 -12.19
C ALA A 97 31.56 13.05 -13.16
N VAL A 98 32.56 13.51 -13.92
CA VAL A 98 32.35 14.46 -15.03
C VAL A 98 31.57 13.76 -16.14
N GLY A 99 30.54 14.42 -16.65
CA GLY A 99 29.67 13.85 -17.68
C GLY A 99 28.57 12.93 -17.18
N TYR A 100 28.42 12.77 -15.86
CA TYR A 100 27.38 11.95 -15.25
C TYR A 100 26.59 12.71 -14.18
N LYS A 101 25.31 12.35 -14.02
CA LYS A 101 24.49 12.89 -12.93
C LYS A 101 25.01 12.34 -11.59
N THR A 102 25.12 13.20 -10.58
CA THR A 102 25.44 12.74 -9.23
C THR A 102 24.42 11.69 -8.78
N TYR A 103 24.91 10.53 -8.41
CA TYR A 103 24.10 9.40 -7.93
C TYR A 103 24.19 9.31 -6.42
N ILE A 104 23.04 9.17 -5.75
CA ILE A 104 22.97 8.77 -4.35
C ILE A 104 22.22 7.45 -4.26
N SER A 105 22.85 6.46 -3.63
CA SER A 105 22.26 5.13 -3.51
C SER A 105 21.04 5.09 -2.60
N PRO A 106 20.12 4.12 -2.78
CA PRO A 106 19.25 3.70 -1.70
C PRO A 106 20.04 3.31 -0.45
N GLU A 107 19.35 3.26 0.67
CA GLU A 107 19.94 2.74 1.92
C GLU A 107 20.23 1.24 1.81
N PHE A 108 21.35 0.84 2.39
CA PHE A 108 21.70 -0.58 2.58
C PHE A 108 22.39 -0.77 3.92
N MET A 109 22.37 -2.00 4.43
CA MET A 109 23.01 -2.34 5.72
C MET A 109 24.32 -3.03 5.51
N VAL A 110 25.32 -2.66 6.31
CA VAL A 110 26.53 -3.43 6.54
C VAL A 110 26.34 -4.09 7.92
N VAL A 111 26.25 -5.41 7.97
CA VAL A 111 25.95 -6.11 9.22
C VAL A 111 27.17 -6.88 9.74
N ASN A 112 27.49 -8.01 9.15
CA ASN A 112 28.51 -8.96 9.63
C ASN A 112 29.44 -9.49 8.54
N LYS A 113 29.30 -8.97 7.33
CA LYS A 113 30.07 -9.35 6.13
C LYS A 113 30.37 -8.13 5.27
N ASP A 114 31.29 -8.29 4.33
CA ASP A 114 31.49 -7.32 3.24
C ASP A 114 30.23 -7.23 2.39
N VAL A 115 29.92 -6.00 1.96
CA VAL A 115 28.75 -5.74 1.13
C VAL A 115 29.21 -5.43 -0.29
N GLU A 116 28.59 -6.07 -1.27
CA GLU A 116 28.71 -5.72 -2.67
C GLU A 116 27.58 -4.76 -3.05
N PHE A 117 27.96 -3.58 -3.58
CA PHE A 117 26.99 -2.59 -4.04
C PHE A 117 27.47 -2.05 -5.40
N ASN A 118 26.77 -2.42 -6.47
CA ASN A 118 27.05 -1.96 -7.82
C ASN A 118 26.28 -0.68 -8.12
N ILE A 119 26.93 0.28 -8.78
CA ILE A 119 26.42 1.62 -9.06
C ILE A 119 26.21 1.77 -10.55
N GLU A 120 25.02 2.24 -10.96
CA GLU A 120 24.68 2.56 -12.34
C GLU A 120 24.54 4.07 -12.48
N LEU A 121 25.45 4.72 -13.18
CA LEU A 121 25.43 6.17 -13.42
C LEU A 121 24.65 6.49 -14.69
N GLU A 122 23.90 7.56 -14.65
CA GLU A 122 23.17 8.12 -15.79
C GLU A 122 23.98 9.26 -16.39
N GLU A 123 24.22 9.19 -17.69
CA GLU A 123 24.98 10.21 -18.43
C GLU A 123 24.29 11.58 -18.34
N ASN A 124 25.10 12.63 -18.19
CA ASN A 124 24.65 14.02 -18.24
C ASN A 124 25.22 14.66 -19.51
N SER A 125 24.38 15.22 -20.36
CA SER A 125 24.75 15.78 -21.67
C SER A 125 25.51 17.11 -21.58
N GLU A 126 25.69 17.72 -20.43
CA GLU A 126 26.48 18.94 -20.28
C GLU A 126 27.83 18.70 -19.62
N THR A 127 28.88 19.10 -20.36
CA THR A 127 30.26 19.21 -19.90
C THR A 127 30.50 20.62 -19.33
N LEU A 128 30.87 20.68 -18.03
CA LEU A 128 31.51 21.86 -17.42
C LEU A 128 30.66 23.12 -17.22
N LYS A 129 29.74 23.09 -16.25
CA LYS A 129 29.59 24.18 -15.26
C LYS A 129 29.38 23.54 -13.90
N GLU A 130 30.05 24.07 -12.89
CA GLU A 130 29.85 23.66 -11.49
C GLU A 130 28.45 24.02 -11.05
N VAL A 131 27.48 23.20 -11.48
CA VAL A 131 26.11 23.31 -10.98
C VAL A 131 26.10 22.61 -9.66
N LYS A 132 25.99 23.38 -8.59
CA LYS A 132 25.75 22.91 -7.24
C LYS A 132 24.32 22.34 -7.18
N VAL A 133 24.09 21.23 -7.88
CA VAL A 133 22.84 20.46 -7.70
C VAL A 133 22.90 19.89 -6.30
N VAL A 134 22.00 20.34 -5.46
CA VAL A 134 21.78 19.74 -4.14
C VAL A 134 21.25 18.32 -4.41
N ALA A 135 22.18 17.38 -4.61
CA ALA A 135 21.86 15.99 -4.82
C ALA A 135 21.37 15.42 -3.50
N GLY A 136 20.07 15.21 -3.41
CA GLY A 136 19.45 14.52 -2.28
C GLY A 136 19.11 13.07 -2.64
N PRO A 137 18.80 12.21 -1.67
CA PRO A 137 18.40 10.82 -1.90
C PRO A 137 17.02 10.71 -2.57
N TYR A 138 16.58 11.77 -3.23
CA TYR A 138 15.26 11.95 -3.81
C TYR A 138 15.33 11.88 -5.32
N ARG A 139 15.01 10.73 -5.85
CA ARG A 139 14.82 10.59 -7.29
C ARG A 139 13.58 11.38 -7.73
N LYS A 140 13.75 12.19 -8.79
CA LYS A 140 12.66 12.88 -9.47
C LYS A 140 12.66 12.50 -10.95
N PRO A 141 11.89 11.49 -11.36
CA PRO A 141 11.69 11.25 -12.78
C PRO A 141 10.92 12.42 -13.40
N ALA A 142 11.26 12.76 -14.65
CA ALA A 142 10.64 13.86 -15.40
C ALA A 142 9.10 13.71 -15.47
N GLU A 143 8.61 12.49 -15.56
CA GLU A 143 7.18 12.20 -15.64
C GLU A 143 6.44 12.51 -14.33
N SER A 144 7.12 12.47 -13.19
CA SER A 144 6.50 12.62 -11.86
C SER A 144 7.32 13.52 -10.95
N PRO A 145 7.44 14.82 -11.28
CA PRO A 145 8.21 15.78 -10.49
C PRO A 145 7.49 16.17 -9.18
N VAL A 146 6.18 15.95 -9.11
CA VAL A 146 5.31 16.14 -7.94
C VAL A 146 4.70 14.81 -7.53
N SER A 147 4.16 14.76 -6.32
CA SER A 147 3.33 13.63 -5.85
C SER A 147 4.03 12.27 -5.86
N LEU A 148 5.35 12.22 -6.01
CA LEU A 148 6.18 11.05 -5.84
C LEU A 148 6.90 11.11 -4.50
N ARG A 149 6.77 10.03 -3.73
CA ARG A 149 7.48 9.82 -2.47
C ARG A 149 8.28 8.52 -2.58
N VAL A 150 9.59 8.61 -2.46
CA VAL A 150 10.45 7.43 -2.36
C VAL A 150 10.58 7.08 -0.88
N ILE A 151 10.19 5.88 -0.52
CA ILE A 151 10.21 5.36 0.86
C ILE A 151 11.37 4.39 0.94
N GLY A 152 12.35 4.69 1.78
CA GLY A 152 13.58 3.91 1.92
C GLY A 152 13.47 2.78 2.94
N PHE A 153 14.47 1.90 2.94
CA PHE A 153 14.55 0.73 3.80
C PHE A 153 14.40 1.07 5.30
N SER A 154 15.13 2.06 5.81
CA SER A 154 15.06 2.45 7.23
C SER A 154 13.67 2.94 7.65
N GLU A 155 12.96 3.64 6.76
CA GLU A 155 11.60 4.10 7.04
C GLU A 155 10.60 2.95 7.08
N ILE A 156 10.84 1.91 6.28
CA ILE A 156 10.01 0.70 6.26
C ILE A 156 10.27 -0.14 7.50
N GLU A 157 11.54 -0.43 7.80
CA GLU A 157 11.93 -1.33 8.88
C GLU A 157 11.69 -0.75 10.27
N LYS A 158 11.97 0.56 10.46
CA LYS A 158 11.93 1.24 11.77
C LYS A 158 10.63 1.99 12.05
N SER A 159 9.62 1.86 11.21
CA SER A 159 8.33 2.52 11.39
C SER A 159 7.60 1.97 12.60
N ALA A 160 7.37 2.82 13.62
CA ALA A 160 6.61 2.44 14.81
C ALA A 160 5.15 2.10 14.46
N GLY A 161 4.60 1.05 15.08
CA GLY A 161 3.23 0.57 14.86
C GLY A 161 2.97 -0.02 13.48
N ALA A 162 4.00 -0.15 12.64
CA ALA A 162 3.84 -0.75 11.33
C ALA A 162 3.86 -2.28 11.37
N ASN A 163 4.48 -2.86 12.38
CA ASN A 163 4.63 -4.31 12.52
C ASN A 163 5.12 -4.98 11.21
N ARG A 164 6.10 -4.36 10.55
CA ARG A 164 6.68 -4.80 9.27
C ARG A 164 5.69 -4.86 8.09
N ASP A 165 4.58 -4.12 8.16
CA ASP A 165 3.57 -4.00 7.12
C ASP A 165 3.75 -2.71 6.33
N ILE A 166 4.03 -2.82 5.03
CA ILE A 166 4.27 -1.68 4.16
C ILE A 166 3.04 -0.76 4.01
N SER A 167 1.83 -1.31 4.06
CA SER A 167 0.60 -0.51 3.98
C SER A 167 0.53 0.50 5.13
N ARG A 168 0.94 0.09 6.34
CA ARG A 168 0.98 0.95 7.53
C ARG A 168 2.11 1.98 7.48
N VAL A 169 3.21 1.67 6.80
CA VAL A 169 4.29 2.65 6.56
C VAL A 169 3.80 3.76 5.64
N ILE A 170 3.11 3.40 4.54
CA ILE A 170 2.59 4.33 3.55
C ILE A 170 1.58 5.31 4.17
N GLN A 171 0.81 4.88 5.18
CA GLN A 171 -0.10 5.74 5.94
C GLN A 171 0.60 6.88 6.71
N SER A 172 1.93 6.93 6.74
CA SER A 172 2.72 8.03 7.32
C SER A 172 2.94 9.19 6.35
N PHE A 173 2.57 9.07 5.09
CA PHE A 173 2.81 10.07 4.06
C PHE A 173 1.59 10.94 3.78
N PRO A 174 1.81 12.18 3.25
CA PRO A 174 0.71 13.08 2.94
C PRO A 174 -0.30 12.45 1.98
N GLY A 175 -1.56 12.82 2.13
CA GLY A 175 -2.65 12.38 1.27
C GLY A 175 -3.19 10.99 1.59
N VAL A 176 -2.59 10.25 2.54
CA VAL A 176 -2.97 8.88 2.82
C VAL A 176 -3.76 8.78 4.12
N ALA A 177 -5.00 8.33 4.01
CA ALA A 177 -5.84 7.91 5.13
C ALA A 177 -5.94 6.39 5.19
N SER A 178 -6.30 5.86 6.35
CA SER A 178 -6.70 4.47 6.55
C SER A 178 -8.22 4.35 6.62
N ALA A 179 -8.76 3.17 6.32
CA ALA A 179 -10.17 2.90 6.57
C ALA A 179 -10.51 3.08 8.06
N PRO A 180 -11.74 3.51 8.39
CA PRO A 180 -12.19 3.68 9.77
C PRO A 180 -12.19 2.35 10.55
N SER A 181 -12.35 1.24 9.86
CA SER A 181 -12.34 -0.11 10.43
C SER A 181 -10.92 -0.49 10.86
N GLY A 182 -10.71 -0.70 12.15
CA GLY A 182 -9.40 -1.01 12.74
C GLY A 182 -8.76 -2.34 12.29
N TYR A 183 -9.49 -3.15 11.51
CA TYR A 183 -9.05 -4.47 11.04
C TYR A 183 -8.67 -4.50 9.57
N ARG A 184 -8.52 -3.33 8.91
CA ARG A 184 -8.19 -3.23 7.49
C ARG A 184 -7.06 -2.24 7.24
N ASN A 185 -6.18 -2.56 6.31
CA ASN A 185 -5.07 -1.72 5.87
C ASN A 185 -5.35 -1.06 4.51
N ASP A 186 -6.61 -0.67 4.26
CA ASP A 186 -6.95 0.06 3.03
C ASP A 186 -6.14 1.35 2.91
N LEU A 187 -5.68 1.63 1.70
CA LEU A 187 -5.02 2.89 1.36
C LEU A 187 -6.01 3.81 0.65
N ILE A 188 -6.39 4.86 1.32
CA ILE A 188 -7.26 5.92 0.81
C ILE A 188 -6.37 7.09 0.45
N VAL A 189 -6.23 7.39 -0.84
CA VAL A 189 -5.26 8.38 -1.30
C VAL A 189 -5.95 9.58 -1.92
N ARG A 190 -5.74 10.77 -1.32
CA ARG A 190 -6.34 12.04 -1.78
C ARG A 190 -7.85 11.92 -1.99
N GLY A 191 -8.53 11.27 -1.04
CA GLY A 191 -9.98 11.09 -1.06
C GLY A 191 -10.52 10.11 -2.09
N GLY A 192 -9.65 9.34 -2.76
CA GLY A 192 -10.05 8.24 -3.63
C GLY A 192 -10.13 6.92 -2.88
N GLY A 193 -11.03 6.04 -3.30
CA GLY A 193 -11.28 4.76 -2.64
C GLY A 193 -10.17 3.73 -2.80
N PRO A 194 -10.18 2.67 -2.00
CA PRO A 194 -9.13 1.63 -2.03
C PRO A 194 -8.99 0.92 -3.38
N SER A 195 -10.08 0.79 -4.13
CA SER A 195 -10.09 0.16 -5.46
C SER A 195 -9.37 0.97 -6.55
N GLU A 196 -9.05 2.25 -6.28
CA GLU A 196 -8.42 3.16 -7.25
C GLU A 196 -6.89 3.07 -7.30
N ASN A 197 -6.30 2.15 -6.54
CA ASN A 197 -4.85 2.00 -6.41
C ASN A 197 -4.31 0.85 -7.27
N LYS A 198 -3.03 0.92 -7.68
CA LYS A 198 -2.31 -0.15 -8.40
C LYS A 198 -0.94 -0.41 -7.79
N TYR A 199 -0.50 -1.66 -7.92
CA TYR A 199 0.68 -2.18 -7.23
C TYR A 199 1.61 -2.91 -8.19
N TYR A 200 2.92 -2.69 -8.03
CA TYR A 200 3.98 -3.31 -8.83
C TYR A 200 5.11 -3.80 -7.93
N ILE A 201 5.76 -4.90 -8.30
CA ILE A 201 7.02 -5.38 -7.71
C ILE A 201 8.04 -5.54 -8.83
N ASP A 202 9.15 -4.80 -8.78
CA ASP A 202 10.21 -4.80 -9.80
C ASP A 202 9.66 -4.73 -11.25
N GLY A 203 8.58 -3.94 -11.43
CA GLY A 203 7.94 -3.74 -12.72
C GLY A 203 6.84 -4.75 -13.09
N VAL A 204 6.60 -5.79 -12.31
CA VAL A 204 5.48 -6.73 -12.48
C VAL A 204 4.26 -6.23 -11.69
N GLU A 205 3.11 -6.11 -12.33
CA GLU A 205 1.86 -5.72 -11.67
C GLU A 205 1.32 -6.89 -10.82
N ILE A 206 0.96 -6.59 -9.56
CA ILE A 206 0.35 -7.54 -8.62
C ILE A 206 -1.08 -7.11 -8.29
N PRO A 207 -2.00 -8.06 -7.97
CA PRO A 207 -3.42 -7.74 -7.78
C PRO A 207 -3.69 -6.91 -6.52
N ASN A 208 -3.00 -7.18 -5.43
CA ASN A 208 -3.16 -6.49 -4.14
C ASN A 208 -1.88 -6.57 -3.31
N ILE A 209 -1.86 -5.88 -2.16
CA ILE A 209 -0.71 -5.83 -1.22
C ILE A 209 -1.04 -6.38 0.16
N ASN A 210 -2.24 -6.90 0.38
CA ASN A 210 -2.68 -7.41 1.67
C ASN A 210 -3.24 -8.83 1.55
N HIS A 211 -3.06 -9.62 2.60
CA HIS A 211 -3.79 -10.85 2.85
C HIS A 211 -5.27 -10.54 3.11
N PHE A 212 -6.16 -11.47 2.81
CA PHE A 212 -7.61 -11.33 3.00
C PHE A 212 -8.20 -10.11 2.30
N SER A 213 -7.71 -9.79 1.11
CA SER A 213 -8.19 -8.65 0.36
C SER A 213 -9.64 -8.84 -0.12
N THR A 214 -10.43 -7.76 -0.09
CA THR A 214 -11.76 -7.76 -0.68
C THR A 214 -11.63 -7.66 -2.19
N GLN A 215 -12.26 -8.57 -2.92
CA GLN A 215 -12.26 -8.58 -4.37
C GLN A 215 -12.96 -7.33 -4.93
N GLY A 216 -12.34 -6.70 -5.92
CA GLY A 216 -12.79 -5.44 -6.48
C GLY A 216 -12.44 -4.19 -5.65
N ALA A 217 -11.86 -4.37 -4.47
CA ALA A 217 -11.26 -3.33 -3.63
C ALA A 217 -9.85 -3.78 -3.21
N SER A 218 -9.27 -3.15 -2.23
CA SER A 218 -8.08 -3.65 -1.55
C SER A 218 -8.40 -3.86 -0.05
N GLY A 219 -7.41 -3.86 0.80
CA GLY A 219 -7.61 -4.02 2.24
C GLY A 219 -7.23 -5.40 2.73
N GLY A 220 -7.62 -5.71 3.93
CA GLY A 220 -7.15 -6.86 4.68
C GLY A 220 -6.29 -6.42 5.86
N PRO A 221 -6.12 -7.27 6.88
CA PRO A 221 -5.51 -6.85 8.15
C PRO A 221 -3.98 -6.72 8.10
N ILE A 222 -3.29 -7.34 7.12
CA ILE A 222 -1.83 -7.43 7.10
C ILE A 222 -1.28 -7.51 5.67
N GLY A 223 -0.06 -6.98 5.47
CA GLY A 223 0.61 -6.94 4.16
C GLY A 223 1.12 -8.30 3.68
N ILE A 224 0.86 -8.62 2.41
CA ILE A 224 1.35 -9.84 1.74
C ILE A 224 2.83 -9.72 1.35
N ILE A 225 3.34 -8.51 1.14
CA ILE A 225 4.74 -8.29 0.77
C ILE A 225 5.59 -8.30 2.04
N ASN A 226 6.62 -9.16 2.08
CA ASN A 226 7.58 -9.11 3.19
C ASN A 226 8.38 -7.81 3.11
N ALA A 227 8.16 -6.91 4.08
CA ALA A 227 8.81 -5.61 4.14
C ALA A 227 10.35 -5.69 4.17
N GLU A 228 10.90 -6.78 4.70
CA GLU A 228 12.34 -7.03 4.76
C GLU A 228 12.98 -7.15 3.37
N LEU A 229 12.23 -7.61 2.36
CA LEU A 229 12.72 -7.73 0.99
C LEU A 229 12.75 -6.40 0.26
N ILE A 230 12.04 -5.37 0.75
CA ILE A 230 11.88 -4.09 0.05
C ILE A 230 13.13 -3.23 0.29
N ARG A 231 13.76 -2.81 -0.79
CA ARG A 231 14.83 -1.81 -0.78
C ARG A 231 14.27 -0.39 -0.72
N GLU A 232 13.30 -0.12 -1.57
CA GLU A 232 12.61 1.16 -1.66
C GLU A 232 11.24 1.00 -2.31
N THR A 233 10.34 1.93 -2.06
CA THR A 233 9.02 1.98 -2.67
C THR A 233 8.80 3.35 -3.29
N ASP A 234 8.46 3.38 -4.57
CA ASP A 234 7.98 4.57 -5.25
C ASP A 234 6.46 4.68 -5.02
N PHE A 235 6.04 5.64 -4.22
CA PHE A 235 4.64 5.94 -3.96
C PHE A 235 4.22 7.18 -4.75
N TYR A 236 3.35 6.98 -5.75
CA TYR A 236 2.74 8.02 -6.55
C TYR A 236 1.33 8.31 -6.04
N SER A 237 1.07 9.50 -5.53
CA SER A 237 -0.27 9.97 -5.15
C SER A 237 -0.93 10.84 -6.24
N GLY A 238 -0.32 10.92 -7.41
CA GLY A 238 -0.70 11.63 -8.62
C GLY A 238 0.45 11.65 -9.61
N ALA A 239 0.33 12.35 -10.72
CA ALA A 239 1.38 12.46 -11.75
C ALA A 239 1.91 11.09 -12.22
N PHE A 240 1.00 10.16 -12.53
CA PHE A 240 1.38 8.78 -12.89
C PHE A 240 2.11 8.75 -14.23
N PRO A 241 3.25 8.03 -14.36
CA PRO A 241 3.96 7.83 -15.61
C PRO A 241 3.09 7.21 -16.71
N ALA A 242 3.35 7.54 -17.99
CA ALA A 242 2.56 7.03 -19.12
C ALA A 242 2.58 5.49 -19.21
N GLY A 243 3.67 4.85 -18.84
CA GLY A 243 3.80 3.39 -18.77
C GLY A 243 2.90 2.72 -17.72
N LYS A 244 2.36 3.49 -16.78
CA LYS A 244 1.51 2.98 -15.69
C LYS A 244 0.08 3.46 -15.89
N GLY A 245 -0.86 2.54 -16.06
CA GLY A 245 -2.27 2.80 -16.30
C GLY A 245 -3.18 2.16 -15.27
N ASN A 246 -4.48 2.24 -15.52
CA ASN A 246 -5.54 1.57 -14.75
C ASN A 246 -5.57 1.94 -13.26
N ALA A 247 -5.23 3.20 -12.92
CA ALA A 247 -5.25 3.78 -11.57
C ALA A 247 -5.82 5.19 -11.59
N LEU A 248 -6.58 5.57 -10.54
CA LEU A 248 -7.14 6.91 -10.37
C LEU A 248 -6.59 7.64 -9.14
N SER A 249 -6.09 6.91 -8.13
CA SER A 249 -5.68 7.52 -6.86
C SER A 249 -4.22 7.31 -6.49
N SER A 250 -3.69 6.11 -6.61
CA SER A 250 -2.26 5.90 -6.38
C SER A 250 -1.67 4.73 -7.16
N ILE A 251 -0.34 4.79 -7.28
CA ILE A 251 0.48 3.69 -7.77
C ILE A 251 1.61 3.47 -6.77
N LEU A 252 1.83 2.21 -6.40
CA LEU A 252 2.95 1.79 -5.59
C LEU A 252 3.82 0.84 -6.39
N ASP A 253 5.10 1.16 -6.46
CA ASP A 253 6.10 0.38 -7.19
C ASP A 253 7.21 -0.03 -6.21
N PHE A 254 7.15 -1.28 -5.77
CA PHE A 254 8.09 -1.85 -4.82
C PHE A 254 9.33 -2.35 -5.55
N ARG A 255 10.49 -1.92 -5.08
CA ARG A 255 11.78 -2.41 -5.54
C ARG A 255 12.38 -3.30 -4.48
N LEU A 256 12.59 -4.55 -4.82
CA LEU A 256 13.22 -5.50 -3.93
C LEU A 256 14.71 -5.21 -3.78
N LYS A 257 15.31 -5.73 -2.72
CA LYS A 257 16.76 -5.68 -2.50
C LYS A 257 17.50 -6.28 -3.67
N GLU A 258 18.70 -5.75 -3.94
CA GLU A 258 19.64 -6.42 -4.84
C GLU A 258 20.30 -7.56 -4.05
N GLU A 259 20.41 -8.67 -4.71
CA GLU A 259 21.01 -9.88 -4.15
C GLU A 259 22.54 -9.78 -4.18
N SER A 260 23.22 -10.33 -3.16
CA SER A 260 24.68 -10.38 -3.15
C SER A 260 25.22 -11.40 -4.17
N GLY A 261 26.11 -10.96 -5.03
CA GLY A 261 26.87 -11.84 -5.95
C GLY A 261 28.01 -12.61 -5.29
N THR A 262 28.37 -12.31 -4.04
CA THR A 262 29.59 -12.81 -3.40
C THR A 262 29.37 -13.43 -2.03
N THR A 263 28.25 -13.14 -1.37
CA THR A 263 27.90 -13.68 -0.05
C THR A 263 26.52 -14.33 -0.08
N ARG A 264 26.29 -15.24 0.82
CA ARG A 264 24.94 -15.78 1.09
C ARG A 264 24.52 -15.31 2.47
N ASN A 265 23.31 -14.78 2.57
CA ASN A 265 22.76 -14.25 3.80
C ASN A 265 21.51 -15.05 4.17
N TYR A 266 21.33 -15.29 5.45
CA TYR A 266 20.16 -15.97 5.99
C TYR A 266 19.61 -15.11 7.12
N ASN A 267 18.32 -14.91 7.15
CA ASN A 267 17.64 -14.23 8.21
C ASN A 267 16.45 -15.04 8.71
N VAL A 268 16.38 -15.23 10.01
CA VAL A 268 15.26 -15.87 10.70
C VAL A 268 14.64 -14.83 11.62
N ALA A 269 13.36 -14.57 11.48
CA ALA A 269 12.61 -13.67 12.34
C ALA A 269 11.45 -14.42 13.01
N LEU A 270 11.34 -14.25 14.33
CA LEU A 270 10.23 -14.76 15.14
C LEU A 270 9.57 -13.56 15.81
N GLY A 271 8.34 -13.24 15.41
CA GLY A 271 7.56 -12.16 16.00
C GLY A 271 6.38 -12.69 16.81
N SER A 272 5.59 -11.80 17.38
CA SER A 272 4.35 -12.16 18.10
C SER A 272 3.23 -12.66 17.17
N SER A 273 3.35 -12.42 15.86
CA SER A 273 2.30 -12.73 14.88
C SER A 273 2.74 -13.71 13.78
N GLU A 274 4.05 -13.83 13.52
CA GLU A 274 4.58 -14.62 12.42
C GLU A 274 6.01 -15.12 12.68
N ALA A 275 6.36 -16.22 12.01
CA ALA A 275 7.72 -16.63 11.77
C ALA A 275 8.08 -16.38 10.31
N ALA A 276 9.27 -15.87 10.04
CA ALA A 276 9.78 -15.59 8.71
C ALA A 276 11.19 -16.13 8.53
N PHE A 277 11.45 -16.68 7.35
CA PHE A 277 12.77 -17.06 6.87
C PHE A 277 13.05 -16.33 5.57
N THR A 278 14.20 -15.68 5.50
CA THR A 278 14.66 -14.97 4.30
C THR A 278 16.09 -15.37 3.99
N THR A 279 16.39 -15.55 2.71
CA THR A 279 17.75 -15.80 2.25
C THR A 279 18.01 -15.10 0.92
N ASP A 280 19.20 -14.56 0.76
CA ASP A 280 19.70 -14.01 -0.49
C ASP A 280 21.14 -14.44 -0.75
N GLY A 281 21.54 -14.44 -2.02
CA GLY A 281 22.86 -14.80 -2.42
C GLY A 281 22.98 -15.16 -3.89
N TYR A 282 23.92 -16.01 -4.21
CA TYR A 282 24.26 -16.36 -5.59
C TYR A 282 24.21 -17.87 -5.86
N ILE A 283 23.90 -18.19 -7.14
CA ILE A 283 23.96 -19.53 -7.71
C ILE A 283 24.91 -19.45 -8.91
N GLY A 284 26.19 -19.79 -8.68
CA GLY A 284 27.25 -19.61 -9.68
C GLY A 284 27.64 -18.15 -9.90
N LYS A 285 28.18 -17.80 -11.08
CA LYS A 285 28.79 -16.48 -11.34
C LYS A 285 27.80 -15.41 -11.80
N ASN A 286 26.71 -15.84 -12.44
CA ASN A 286 25.84 -14.93 -13.19
C ASN A 286 24.40 -14.91 -12.67
N THR A 287 24.10 -15.69 -11.63
CA THR A 287 22.75 -15.84 -11.11
C THR A 287 22.73 -15.49 -9.64
N THR A 288 21.86 -14.58 -9.26
CA THR A 288 21.57 -14.22 -7.87
C THR A 288 20.13 -14.56 -7.52
N TYR A 289 19.86 -14.75 -6.22
CA TYR A 289 18.54 -15.10 -5.75
C TYR A 289 18.18 -14.37 -4.45
N LEU A 290 16.92 -14.13 -4.25
CA LEU A 290 16.27 -13.68 -3.03
C LEU A 290 15.06 -14.56 -2.80
N PHE A 291 14.88 -15.08 -1.60
CA PHE A 291 13.75 -15.93 -1.23
C PHE A 291 13.26 -15.60 0.18
N SER A 292 11.95 -15.65 0.38
CA SER A 292 11.31 -15.51 1.67
C SER A 292 10.14 -16.47 1.80
N ALA A 293 9.94 -17.01 3.00
CA ALA A 293 8.76 -17.74 3.40
C ALA A 293 8.31 -17.25 4.78
N ARG A 294 6.97 -17.03 4.94
CA ARG A 294 6.38 -16.61 6.21
C ARG A 294 5.23 -17.53 6.58
N GLN A 295 5.11 -17.81 7.86
CA GLN A 295 3.99 -18.51 8.46
C GLN A 295 3.42 -17.66 9.59
N SER A 296 2.16 -17.28 9.46
CA SER A 296 1.44 -16.56 10.50
C SER A 296 0.88 -17.51 11.55
N TYR A 297 0.89 -17.05 12.79
CA TYR A 297 0.13 -17.60 13.89
C TYR A 297 -0.68 -16.51 14.62
N LEU A 298 -1.09 -15.51 13.85
CA LEU A 298 -1.86 -14.35 14.30
C LEU A 298 -3.19 -14.73 14.96
N GLN A 299 -3.76 -15.88 14.58
CA GLN A 299 -4.98 -16.41 15.20
C GLN A 299 -4.84 -16.61 16.71
N PHE A 300 -3.66 -16.97 17.22
CA PHE A 300 -3.47 -17.12 18.67
C PHE A 300 -3.49 -15.77 19.38
N LEU A 301 -2.85 -14.76 18.81
CA LEU A 301 -2.90 -13.39 19.33
C LEU A 301 -4.33 -12.83 19.31
N PHE A 302 -5.06 -13.02 18.20
CA PHE A 302 -6.43 -12.55 18.07
C PHE A 302 -7.39 -13.25 19.04
N LYS A 303 -7.19 -14.56 19.25
CA LYS A 303 -7.95 -15.30 20.26
C LYS A 303 -7.67 -14.80 21.68
N ALA A 304 -6.40 -14.53 22.00
CA ALA A 304 -6.01 -13.98 23.31
C ALA A 304 -6.58 -12.57 23.53
N LEU A 305 -6.68 -11.75 22.47
CA LEU A 305 -7.28 -10.42 22.50
C LEU A 305 -8.82 -10.43 22.38
N LYS A 306 -9.46 -11.61 22.38
CA LYS A 306 -10.91 -11.78 22.25
C LYS A 306 -11.49 -11.11 20.99
N LEU A 307 -10.74 -11.12 19.90
CA LEU A 307 -11.21 -10.59 18.62
C LEU A 307 -12.17 -11.57 17.92
N PRO A 308 -13.09 -11.09 17.06
CA PRO A 308 -14.18 -11.90 16.51
C PRO A 308 -13.75 -12.85 15.39
N PHE A 309 -12.54 -12.74 14.87
CA PHE A 309 -12.03 -13.57 13.78
C PHE A 309 -10.58 -13.96 14.00
N LEU A 310 -10.16 -15.05 13.37
CA LEU A 310 -8.89 -15.74 13.58
C LEU A 310 -8.16 -15.91 12.25
N PRO A 311 -7.39 -14.90 11.79
CA PRO A 311 -6.66 -14.98 10.54
C PRO A 311 -5.39 -15.82 10.67
N ALA A 312 -5.13 -16.64 9.66
CA ALA A 312 -3.89 -17.36 9.48
C ALA A 312 -3.48 -17.32 8.02
N TYR A 313 -2.21 -17.10 7.73
CA TYR A 313 -1.68 -17.10 6.37
C TYR A 313 -0.32 -17.78 6.30
N THR A 314 -0.03 -18.26 5.08
CA THR A 314 1.30 -18.72 4.67
C THR A 314 1.61 -18.03 3.36
N ASP A 315 2.78 -17.41 3.25
CA ASP A 315 3.24 -16.81 2.00
C ASP A 315 4.69 -17.12 1.68
N SER A 316 5.00 -16.97 0.40
CA SER A 316 6.36 -17.13 -0.11
C SER A 316 6.61 -16.14 -1.24
N GLN A 317 7.83 -15.62 -1.30
CA GLN A 317 8.29 -14.70 -2.33
C GLN A 317 9.67 -15.09 -2.80
N PHE A 318 9.93 -14.96 -4.09
CA PHE A 318 11.27 -15.14 -4.63
C PHE A 318 11.58 -14.16 -5.76
N LYS A 319 12.85 -13.91 -5.96
CA LYS A 319 13.42 -13.20 -7.10
C LYS A 319 14.69 -13.91 -7.51
N ILE A 320 14.83 -14.22 -8.78
CA ILE A 320 16.04 -14.80 -9.37
C ILE A 320 16.48 -13.89 -10.51
N LYS A 321 17.69 -13.38 -10.46
CA LYS A 321 18.26 -12.52 -11.50
C LYS A 321 19.40 -13.25 -12.19
N ILE A 322 19.29 -13.37 -13.50
CA ILE A 322 20.24 -14.06 -14.36
C ILE A 322 20.85 -13.02 -15.32
N LYS A 323 22.16 -12.83 -15.28
CA LYS A 323 22.91 -12.00 -16.24
C LYS A 323 23.51 -12.92 -17.28
N PHE A 324 22.90 -12.99 -18.46
CA PHE A 324 23.44 -13.81 -19.55
C PHE A 324 24.75 -13.24 -20.08
N ASP A 325 24.77 -11.93 -20.26
CA ASP A 325 25.91 -11.13 -20.67
C ASP A 325 25.74 -9.67 -20.21
N LYS A 326 26.60 -8.74 -20.70
CA LYS A 326 26.53 -7.31 -20.36
C LYS A 326 25.27 -6.64 -20.88
N LYS A 327 24.65 -7.21 -21.92
CA LYS A 327 23.48 -6.63 -22.62
C LYS A 327 22.16 -7.28 -22.27
N ASN A 328 22.17 -8.46 -21.63
CA ASN A 328 20.97 -9.24 -21.41
C ASN A 328 20.86 -9.70 -19.97
N GLU A 329 19.79 -9.32 -19.32
CA GLU A 329 19.44 -9.80 -17.98
C GLU A 329 17.98 -10.24 -17.91
N LEU A 330 17.73 -11.34 -17.22
CA LEU A 330 16.41 -11.87 -16.92
C LEU A 330 16.18 -11.86 -15.41
N THR A 331 15.09 -11.29 -14.98
CA THR A 331 14.62 -11.37 -13.60
C THR A 331 13.33 -12.20 -13.57
N LEU A 332 13.32 -13.28 -12.82
CA LEU A 332 12.14 -14.06 -12.50
C LEU A 332 11.72 -13.71 -11.08
N LEU A 333 10.45 -13.48 -10.88
CA LEU A 333 9.90 -13.21 -9.57
C LEU A 333 8.58 -13.94 -9.33
N GLY A 334 8.32 -14.24 -8.07
CA GLY A 334 7.06 -14.85 -7.63
C GLY A 334 6.66 -14.36 -6.24
N LEU A 335 5.37 -14.26 -6.08
CA LEU A 335 4.67 -13.98 -4.83
C LEU A 335 3.50 -14.93 -4.75
N GLY A 336 3.33 -15.64 -3.63
CA GLY A 336 2.18 -16.52 -3.43
C GLY A 336 1.75 -16.53 -1.97
N ALA A 337 0.44 -16.63 -1.72
CA ALA A 337 -0.14 -16.70 -0.40
C ALA A 337 -1.38 -17.59 -0.35
N ILE A 338 -1.56 -18.23 0.80
CA ILE A 338 -2.76 -19.00 1.19
C ILE A 338 -3.27 -18.40 2.49
N ASP A 339 -4.51 -17.95 2.46
CA ASP A 339 -5.17 -17.24 3.55
C ASP A 339 -6.37 -18.02 4.06
N ASN A 340 -6.48 -18.18 5.39
CA ASN A 340 -7.61 -18.80 6.06
C ASN A 340 -8.06 -17.92 7.21
N MET A 341 -9.28 -17.44 7.18
CA MET A 341 -9.90 -16.68 8.25
C MET A 341 -11.12 -17.40 8.77
N SER A 342 -11.05 -17.91 9.97
CA SER A 342 -12.17 -18.52 10.71
C SER A 342 -12.77 -17.54 11.71
N LEU A 343 -13.94 -17.85 12.23
CA LEU A 343 -14.63 -17.05 13.23
C LEU A 343 -14.28 -17.50 14.65
N ASN A 344 -14.16 -16.53 15.56
CA ASN A 344 -13.99 -16.80 16.98
C ASN A 344 -15.37 -16.84 17.66
N THR A 345 -16.02 -17.99 17.63
CA THR A 345 -17.36 -18.20 18.18
C THR A 345 -17.43 -18.23 19.72
N ASP A 346 -16.27 -18.26 20.41
CA ASP A 346 -16.21 -18.06 21.85
C ASP A 346 -16.45 -16.57 22.17
N THR A 347 -17.70 -16.24 22.51
CA THR A 347 -18.11 -14.86 22.83
C THR A 347 -17.83 -14.45 24.28
N ALA A 348 -17.29 -15.35 25.12
CA ALA A 348 -16.97 -15.06 26.51
C ALA A 348 -15.88 -13.98 26.61
N GLY A 349 -16.23 -12.85 27.22
CA GLY A 349 -15.34 -11.68 27.35
C GLY A 349 -15.14 -10.86 26.07
N GLN A 350 -15.87 -11.11 24.98
CA GLN A 350 -15.94 -10.22 23.83
C GLN A 350 -16.82 -9.00 24.14
N THR A 351 -16.44 -7.84 23.56
CA THR A 351 -17.27 -6.63 23.60
C THR A 351 -18.53 -6.83 22.74
N GLU A 352 -19.58 -6.04 22.98
CA GLU A 352 -20.80 -6.05 22.14
C GLU A 352 -20.47 -5.71 20.69
N GLY A 353 -19.50 -4.80 20.45
CA GLY A 353 -19.00 -4.51 19.12
C GLY A 353 -18.37 -5.71 18.43
N ASN A 354 -17.53 -6.48 19.13
CA ASN A 354 -16.91 -7.69 18.58
C ASN A 354 -17.97 -8.78 18.30
N LYS A 355 -18.95 -8.95 19.18
CA LYS A 355 -20.09 -9.86 18.94
C LYS A 355 -20.87 -9.46 17.70
N TYR A 356 -21.11 -8.15 17.51
CA TYR A 356 -21.75 -7.65 16.29
C TYR A 356 -20.92 -7.97 15.03
N ILE A 357 -19.60 -7.68 15.05
CA ILE A 357 -18.72 -8.00 13.92
C ILE A 357 -18.74 -9.50 13.61
N LEU A 358 -18.77 -10.35 14.64
CA LEU A 358 -18.90 -11.80 14.49
C LEU A 358 -20.17 -12.20 13.73
N THR A 359 -21.28 -11.46 13.89
CA THR A 359 -22.52 -11.76 13.16
C THR A 359 -22.45 -11.38 11.68
N THR A 360 -21.60 -10.44 11.28
CA THR A 360 -21.55 -9.90 9.93
C THR A 360 -20.41 -10.43 9.07
N ILE A 361 -19.25 -10.73 9.66
CA ILE A 361 -18.07 -11.17 8.93
C ILE A 361 -18.19 -12.61 8.41
N PRO A 362 -17.84 -12.89 7.15
CA PRO A 362 -17.83 -14.25 6.61
C PRO A 362 -16.55 -15.02 7.01
N VAL A 363 -16.60 -16.34 6.89
CA VAL A 363 -15.38 -17.15 6.79
C VAL A 363 -14.76 -16.94 5.42
N ILE A 364 -13.45 -16.71 5.36
CA ILE A 364 -12.73 -16.41 4.10
C ILE A 364 -11.62 -17.43 3.90
N ARG A 365 -11.53 -17.97 2.68
CA ARG A 365 -10.37 -18.70 2.17
C ARG A 365 -9.91 -18.04 0.88
N GLN A 366 -8.64 -17.71 0.79
CA GLN A 366 -8.10 -17.00 -0.35
C GLN A 366 -6.77 -17.60 -0.78
N THR A 367 -6.53 -17.68 -2.09
CA THR A 367 -5.23 -18.05 -2.65
C THR A 367 -4.86 -17.02 -3.68
N THR A 368 -3.73 -16.38 -3.47
CA THR A 368 -3.20 -15.34 -4.36
C THR A 368 -1.83 -15.75 -4.84
N TYR A 369 -1.56 -15.63 -6.14
CA TYR A 369 -0.20 -15.73 -6.64
C TYR A 369 0.04 -14.83 -7.85
N THR A 370 1.26 -14.37 -7.96
CA THR A 370 1.83 -13.70 -9.13
C THR A 370 3.15 -14.34 -9.48
N LEU A 371 3.32 -14.70 -10.75
CA LEU A 371 4.60 -15.11 -11.31
C LEU A 371 4.93 -14.18 -12.46
N GLY A 372 6.16 -13.69 -12.53
CA GLY A 372 6.59 -12.76 -13.55
C GLY A 372 8.02 -12.95 -14.00
N GLY A 373 8.26 -12.66 -15.28
CA GLY A 373 9.58 -12.58 -15.88
C GLY A 373 9.80 -11.21 -16.50
N VAL A 374 10.93 -10.58 -16.20
CA VAL A 374 11.36 -9.30 -16.76
C VAL A 374 12.68 -9.51 -17.48
N TRP A 375 12.65 -9.49 -18.80
CA TRP A 375 13.86 -9.50 -19.61
C TRP A 375 14.21 -8.09 -20.04
N LYS A 376 15.45 -7.68 -19.79
CA LYS A 376 16.01 -6.41 -20.25
C LYS A 376 17.12 -6.65 -21.24
N HIS A 377 17.04 -5.92 -22.35
CA HIS A 377 18.06 -5.87 -23.38
C HIS A 377 18.61 -4.46 -23.49
N PHE A 378 19.94 -4.32 -23.36
CA PHE A 378 20.67 -3.05 -23.43
C PHE A 378 21.34 -2.94 -24.79
N ALA A 379 20.94 -1.95 -25.60
CA ALA A 379 21.42 -1.74 -26.96
C ALA A 379 21.90 -0.30 -27.15
N GLY A 380 23.15 -0.04 -26.82
CA GLY A 380 23.74 1.31 -26.86
C GLY A 380 23.01 2.24 -25.89
N ASN A 381 22.37 3.28 -26.39
CA ASN A 381 21.60 4.26 -25.61
C ASN A 381 20.11 3.85 -25.37
N THR A 382 19.77 2.61 -25.67
CA THR A 382 18.39 2.11 -25.59
C THR A 382 18.31 0.93 -24.61
N VAL A 383 17.26 0.92 -23.80
CA VAL A 383 16.91 -0.20 -22.92
C VAL A 383 15.53 -0.70 -23.33
N GLN A 384 15.46 -1.96 -23.71
CA GLN A 384 14.22 -2.67 -24.01
C GLN A 384 13.86 -3.58 -22.84
N SER A 385 12.61 -3.53 -22.42
CA SER A 385 12.08 -4.35 -21.34
C SER A 385 10.88 -5.15 -21.83
N TYR A 386 10.92 -6.44 -21.61
CA TYR A 386 9.84 -7.38 -21.90
C TYR A 386 9.38 -7.98 -20.58
N VAL A 387 8.10 -7.80 -20.24
CA VAL A 387 7.52 -8.30 -19.01
C VAL A 387 6.39 -9.27 -19.35
N LEU A 388 6.51 -10.49 -18.87
CA LEU A 388 5.45 -11.49 -18.95
C LEU A 388 5.06 -11.88 -17.54
N SER A 389 3.76 -11.88 -17.22
CA SER A 389 3.31 -12.27 -15.89
C SER A 389 1.95 -12.95 -15.90
N ILE A 390 1.69 -13.73 -14.88
CA ILE A 390 0.39 -14.30 -14.56
C ILE A 390 0.01 -13.93 -13.14
N ASN A 391 -1.20 -13.42 -12.98
CA ASN A 391 -1.85 -13.16 -11.69
C ASN A 391 -3.02 -14.10 -11.49
N ASN A 392 -3.22 -14.55 -10.25
CA ASN A 392 -4.41 -15.29 -9.84
C ASN A 392 -4.85 -14.84 -8.45
N LEU A 393 -6.13 -14.63 -8.28
CA LEU A 393 -6.79 -14.40 -6.99
C LEU A 393 -8.01 -15.30 -6.93
N ASP A 394 -7.93 -16.39 -6.18
CA ASP A 394 -9.07 -17.23 -5.83
C ASP A 394 -9.63 -16.76 -4.48
N ASN A 395 -10.95 -16.59 -4.41
CA ASN A 395 -11.62 -16.13 -3.19
C ASN A 395 -12.87 -16.97 -2.93
N LYS A 396 -12.96 -17.53 -1.73
CA LYS A 396 -14.12 -18.28 -1.24
C LYS A 396 -14.60 -17.68 0.06
N GLN A 397 -15.90 -17.41 0.15
CA GLN A 397 -16.52 -16.87 1.34
C GLN A 397 -17.82 -17.59 1.63
N HIS A 398 -18.07 -17.87 2.90
CA HIS A 398 -19.38 -18.35 3.30
C HIS A 398 -19.79 -17.75 4.65
N LYS A 399 -21.10 -17.65 4.83
CA LYS A 399 -21.71 -17.13 6.07
C LYS A 399 -22.99 -17.86 6.35
N TYR A 400 -23.15 -18.26 7.60
CA TYR A 400 -24.40 -18.80 8.14
C TYR A 400 -25.09 -17.74 9.00
N ARG A 401 -26.43 -17.76 9.00
CA ARG A 401 -27.24 -16.90 9.86
C ARG A 401 -26.91 -17.21 11.32
N ASN A 402 -26.61 -16.16 12.10
CA ASN A 402 -26.19 -16.29 13.50
C ASN A 402 -24.98 -17.22 13.73
N ASN A 403 -24.17 -17.50 12.67
CA ASN A 403 -23.08 -18.47 12.67
C ASN A 403 -23.52 -19.91 12.98
N ASP A 404 -24.78 -20.24 12.77
CA ASP A 404 -25.35 -21.58 12.95
C ASP A 404 -25.18 -22.41 11.68
N ASP A 405 -24.15 -23.25 11.65
CA ASP A 405 -23.79 -24.15 10.54
C ASP A 405 -24.42 -25.55 10.66
N SER A 406 -25.37 -25.73 11.60
CA SER A 406 -26.06 -27.01 11.79
C SER A 406 -26.91 -27.43 10.58
N SER A 407 -27.27 -26.48 9.70
CA SER A 407 -28.07 -26.71 8.51
C SER A 407 -27.64 -25.83 7.35
N GLU A 408 -27.55 -26.38 6.15
CA GLU A 408 -27.33 -25.62 4.90
C GLU A 408 -28.43 -24.57 4.63
N ALA A 409 -29.62 -24.75 5.19
CA ALA A 409 -30.71 -23.76 5.09
C ALA A 409 -30.38 -22.44 5.80
N ASN A 410 -29.44 -22.45 6.74
CA ASN A 410 -28.95 -21.27 7.44
C ASN A 410 -27.88 -20.51 6.66
N LYS A 411 -27.38 -21.07 5.54
CA LYS A 411 -26.35 -20.43 4.73
C LYS A 411 -26.92 -19.24 3.97
N ILE A 412 -26.49 -18.02 4.33
CA ILE A 412 -26.94 -16.76 3.73
C ILE A 412 -25.96 -16.19 2.71
N LEU A 413 -24.74 -16.71 2.67
CA LEU A 413 -23.72 -16.40 1.67
C LEU A 413 -22.91 -17.66 1.35
N ASP A 414 -22.81 -17.98 0.06
CA ASP A 414 -21.86 -18.94 -0.49
C ASP A 414 -21.28 -18.34 -1.77
N TYR A 415 -20.02 -18.05 -1.75
CA TYR A 415 -19.33 -17.32 -2.82
C TYR A 415 -18.02 -17.99 -3.16
N SER A 416 -17.82 -18.26 -4.44
CA SER A 416 -16.57 -18.78 -4.99
C SER A 416 -16.22 -18.03 -6.27
N SER A 417 -15.04 -17.50 -6.37
CA SER A 417 -14.61 -16.75 -7.55
C SER A 417 -13.12 -16.88 -7.82
N PHE A 418 -12.71 -16.60 -9.04
CA PHE A 418 -11.31 -16.32 -9.36
C PHE A 418 -11.17 -15.19 -10.37
N GLU A 419 -10.06 -14.45 -10.23
CA GLU A 419 -9.54 -13.51 -11.21
C GLU A 419 -8.20 -14.03 -11.71
N ARG A 420 -8.07 -14.24 -13.03
CA ARG A 420 -6.84 -14.67 -13.68
C ARG A 420 -6.48 -13.73 -14.79
N GLU A 421 -5.21 -13.33 -14.83
CA GLU A 421 -4.71 -12.38 -15.81
C GLU A 421 -3.35 -12.84 -16.32
N ILE A 422 -3.23 -13.01 -17.64
CA ILE A 422 -1.93 -13.19 -18.29
C ILE A 422 -1.59 -11.87 -18.96
N LYS A 423 -0.47 -11.28 -18.58
CA LYS A 423 -0.08 -9.93 -19.00
C LYS A 423 1.26 -9.98 -19.74
N PHE A 424 1.32 -9.27 -20.84
CA PHE A 424 2.58 -8.96 -21.53
C PHE A 424 2.73 -7.46 -21.67
N ARG A 425 3.92 -6.94 -21.38
CA ARG A 425 4.30 -5.54 -21.61
C ARG A 425 5.66 -5.46 -22.26
N PHE A 426 5.72 -4.67 -23.32
CA PHE A 426 6.95 -4.24 -23.96
C PHE A 426 7.16 -2.77 -23.70
N GLU A 427 8.39 -2.36 -23.37
CA GLU A 427 8.80 -0.98 -23.20
C GLU A 427 10.17 -0.75 -23.80
N ASN A 428 10.30 0.29 -24.61
CA ASN A 428 11.55 0.75 -25.18
C ASN A 428 11.84 2.14 -24.64
N SER A 429 12.98 2.33 -23.99
CA SER A 429 13.45 3.61 -23.45
C SER A 429 14.78 3.98 -24.11
N SER A 430 14.78 5.03 -24.91
CA SER A 430 15.96 5.52 -25.66
C SER A 430 16.39 6.87 -25.12
N GLN A 431 17.68 6.99 -24.76
CA GLN A 431 18.30 8.27 -24.37
C GLN A 431 18.85 8.97 -25.63
N LEU A 432 18.42 10.19 -25.86
CA LEU A 432 18.76 11.01 -27.04
C LEU A 432 19.25 12.39 -26.54
N ASN A 433 20.50 12.48 -26.11
CA ASN A 433 21.04 13.67 -25.44
C ASN A 433 20.16 14.12 -24.26
N HIS A 434 19.58 15.33 -24.36
CA HIS A 434 18.68 15.90 -23.36
C HIS A 434 17.28 15.24 -23.33
N PHE A 435 16.97 14.42 -24.32
CA PHE A 435 15.65 13.78 -24.43
C PHE A 435 15.73 12.31 -24.07
N ARG A 436 14.69 11.83 -23.41
CA ARG A 436 14.42 10.41 -23.26
C ARG A 436 13.06 10.09 -23.85
N LEU A 437 13.06 9.28 -24.89
CA LEU A 437 11.82 8.78 -25.49
C LEU A 437 11.53 7.39 -24.91
N MET A 438 10.35 7.24 -24.31
CA MET A 438 9.81 5.96 -23.88
C MET A 438 8.58 5.62 -24.71
N THR A 439 8.53 4.43 -25.27
CA THR A 439 7.38 3.89 -26.01
C THR A 439 7.09 2.50 -25.51
N GLY A 440 5.83 2.12 -25.46
CA GLY A 440 5.49 0.78 -25.01
C GLY A 440 4.07 0.36 -25.37
N ALA A 441 3.85 -0.94 -25.22
CA ALA A 441 2.55 -1.58 -25.39
C ALA A 441 2.35 -2.62 -24.29
N ASN A 442 1.11 -2.81 -23.91
CA ASN A 442 0.71 -3.88 -23.02
C ASN A 442 -0.49 -4.62 -23.59
N THR A 443 -0.53 -5.92 -23.34
CA THR A 443 -1.66 -6.79 -23.65
C THR A 443 -1.97 -7.66 -22.46
N GLU A 444 -3.23 -8.02 -22.31
CA GLU A 444 -3.68 -8.82 -21.18
C GLU A 444 -4.90 -9.67 -21.57
N LEU A 445 -4.83 -10.95 -21.22
CA LEU A 445 -5.97 -11.85 -21.23
C LEU A 445 -6.50 -11.97 -19.82
N ALA A 446 -7.73 -11.50 -19.62
CA ALA A 446 -8.39 -11.53 -18.32
C ALA A 446 -9.52 -12.54 -18.35
N ARG A 447 -9.62 -13.33 -17.29
CA ARG A 447 -10.76 -14.22 -17.03
C ARG A 447 -11.24 -14.03 -15.61
N TYR A 448 -12.52 -13.85 -15.45
CA TYR A 448 -13.21 -13.78 -14.16
C TYR A 448 -14.31 -14.82 -14.13
N PHE A 449 -14.29 -15.63 -13.08
CA PHE A 449 -15.35 -16.59 -12.75
C PHE A 449 -15.93 -16.25 -11.38
N ASN A 450 -17.22 -16.47 -11.23
CA ASN A 450 -17.88 -16.37 -9.95
C ASN A 450 -19.08 -17.32 -9.92
N ASP A 451 -19.28 -17.94 -8.76
CA ASP A 451 -20.49 -18.68 -8.43
C ASP A 451 -20.97 -18.15 -7.08
N THR A 452 -22.17 -17.55 -7.10
CA THR A 452 -22.72 -16.81 -5.96
C THR A 452 -24.10 -17.35 -5.62
N ARG A 453 -24.29 -17.66 -4.34
CA ARG A 453 -25.60 -17.79 -3.70
C ARG A 453 -25.62 -16.83 -2.51
N GLN A 454 -26.54 -15.87 -2.51
CA GLN A 454 -26.63 -14.87 -1.48
C GLN A 454 -28.09 -14.57 -1.17
N SER A 455 -28.45 -14.55 0.12
CA SER A 455 -29.76 -14.04 0.56
C SER A 455 -29.76 -12.51 0.54
N ILE A 456 -30.72 -11.92 -0.13
CA ILE A 456 -30.94 -10.47 -0.21
C ILE A 456 -32.40 -10.14 0.13
N PHE A 457 -32.65 -8.90 0.57
CA PHE A 457 -33.99 -8.40 0.78
C PHE A 457 -34.30 -7.34 -0.26
N THR A 458 -35.24 -7.65 -1.16
CA THR A 458 -35.64 -6.76 -2.24
C THR A 458 -37.16 -6.84 -2.43
N ASN A 459 -37.79 -5.72 -2.82
CA ASN A 459 -39.26 -5.62 -3.04
C ASN A 459 -40.11 -6.18 -1.89
N GLY A 460 -39.66 -5.96 -0.64
CA GLY A 460 -40.41 -6.39 0.56
C GLY A 460 -40.22 -7.88 0.95
N ASN A 461 -39.45 -8.64 0.20
CA ASN A 461 -39.24 -10.09 0.42
C ASN A 461 -37.76 -10.46 0.53
N ALA A 462 -37.47 -11.50 1.28
CA ALA A 462 -36.16 -12.17 1.27
C ALA A 462 -36.12 -13.13 0.07
N VAL A 463 -35.11 -12.99 -0.77
CA VAL A 463 -34.86 -13.77 -1.99
C VAL A 463 -33.45 -14.34 -1.97
N ASN A 464 -33.29 -15.55 -2.50
CA ASN A 464 -31.96 -16.10 -2.73
C ASN A 464 -31.51 -15.75 -4.16
N LEU A 465 -30.60 -14.79 -4.26
CA LEU A 465 -29.92 -14.48 -5.51
C LEU A 465 -28.91 -15.59 -5.80
N THR A 466 -29.07 -16.26 -6.95
CA THR A 466 -28.11 -17.28 -7.39
C THR A 466 -27.72 -16.98 -8.82
N TYR A 467 -26.42 -16.82 -9.08
CA TYR A 467 -25.89 -16.67 -10.43
C TYR A 467 -24.46 -17.17 -10.51
N ASN A 468 -24.09 -17.60 -11.69
CA ASN A 468 -22.71 -17.86 -12.05
C ASN A 468 -22.31 -17.00 -13.24
N THR A 469 -21.05 -16.67 -13.29
CA THR A 469 -20.47 -15.87 -14.36
C THR A 469 -19.10 -16.42 -14.73
N ASP A 470 -18.87 -16.56 -16.05
CA ASP A 470 -17.56 -16.81 -16.60
C ASP A 470 -17.38 -15.86 -17.78
N ILE A 471 -16.52 -14.87 -17.60
CA ILE A 471 -16.21 -13.87 -18.62
C ILE A 471 -14.72 -13.88 -18.90
N SER A 472 -14.41 -13.82 -20.20
CA SER A 472 -13.03 -13.66 -20.67
C SER A 472 -12.99 -12.55 -21.70
N PHE A 473 -11.96 -11.71 -21.63
CA PHE A 473 -11.79 -10.63 -22.59
C PHE A 473 -10.32 -10.21 -22.70
N PHE A 474 -10.00 -9.64 -23.83
CA PHE A 474 -8.66 -9.14 -24.14
C PHE A 474 -8.59 -7.66 -23.85
N LYS A 475 -7.52 -7.22 -23.19
CA LYS A 475 -7.18 -5.82 -22.93
C LYS A 475 -5.87 -5.49 -23.63
N TRP A 476 -5.75 -4.28 -24.11
CA TRP A 476 -4.50 -3.78 -24.67
C TRP A 476 -4.35 -2.29 -24.46
N GLY A 477 -3.13 -1.81 -24.48
CA GLY A 477 -2.82 -0.40 -24.38
C GLY A 477 -1.50 -0.08 -25.04
N VAL A 478 -1.38 1.16 -25.51
CA VAL A 478 -0.15 1.71 -26.05
C VAL A 478 0.13 3.06 -25.39
N TYR A 479 1.41 3.35 -25.23
CA TYR A 479 1.82 4.59 -24.59
C TYR A 479 3.16 5.09 -25.13
N THR A 480 3.33 6.40 -25.00
CA THR A 480 4.60 7.06 -25.28
C THR A 480 4.81 8.21 -24.29
N SER A 481 6.04 8.51 -23.96
CA SER A 481 6.42 9.75 -23.27
C SER A 481 7.74 10.28 -23.79
N LEU A 482 7.79 11.60 -23.95
CA LEU A 482 9.01 12.34 -24.26
C LEU A 482 9.38 13.17 -23.04
N ASN A 483 10.56 12.91 -22.52
CA ASN A 483 11.09 13.57 -21.34
C ASN A 483 12.28 14.42 -21.75
N TYR A 484 12.29 15.69 -21.37
CA TYR A 484 13.38 16.64 -21.58
C TYR A 484 14.00 17.00 -20.24
N ASP A 485 15.33 17.04 -20.20
CA ASP A 485 16.14 17.50 -19.07
C ASP A 485 17.15 18.50 -19.58
N SER A 486 17.19 19.71 -19.04
CA SER A 486 18.08 20.78 -19.47
C SER A 486 19.58 20.49 -19.20
N GLY A 487 19.90 19.37 -18.54
CA GLY A 487 21.28 18.99 -18.20
C GLY A 487 21.82 19.73 -16.95
N ASP A 488 21.52 21.03 -16.83
CA ASP A 488 21.88 21.83 -15.64
C ASP A 488 20.92 21.59 -14.46
N GLY A 489 19.93 20.70 -14.62
CA GLY A 489 18.95 20.32 -13.60
C GLY A 489 17.93 21.40 -13.28
N LYS A 490 17.87 22.49 -14.07
CA LYS A 490 16.92 23.60 -13.83
C LYS A 490 15.56 23.32 -14.39
N ILE A 491 15.48 22.72 -15.58
CA ILE A 491 14.20 22.47 -16.25
C ILE A 491 14.09 21.00 -16.58
N THR A 492 12.98 20.42 -16.17
CA THR A 492 12.60 19.06 -16.58
C THR A 492 11.15 19.11 -17.06
N VAL A 493 10.89 18.62 -18.27
CA VAL A 493 9.55 18.55 -18.85
C VAL A 493 9.28 17.13 -19.30
N SER A 494 8.03 16.67 -19.11
CA SER A 494 7.55 15.41 -19.67
C SER A 494 6.22 15.62 -20.36
N ALA A 495 6.07 15.05 -21.56
CA ALA A 495 4.80 14.92 -22.25
C ALA A 495 4.53 13.45 -22.54
N GLY A 496 3.39 12.96 -22.08
CA GLY A 496 3.01 11.56 -22.23
C GLY A 496 1.62 11.41 -22.83
N LEU A 497 1.44 10.33 -23.57
CA LEU A 497 0.14 9.92 -24.11
C LEU A 497 -0.02 8.43 -23.93
N ARG A 498 -1.20 8.02 -23.46
CA ARG A 498 -1.59 6.63 -23.32
C ARG A 498 -3.01 6.42 -23.84
N THR A 499 -3.28 5.25 -24.34
CA THR A 499 -4.65 4.79 -24.57
C THR A 499 -4.77 3.31 -24.22
N ASP A 500 -5.93 2.93 -23.73
CA ASP A 500 -6.28 1.56 -23.36
C ASP A 500 -7.61 1.17 -24.04
N ALA A 501 -7.79 -0.10 -24.32
CA ALA A 501 -9.03 -0.64 -24.83
C ALA A 501 -9.22 -2.11 -24.40
N ASN A 502 -10.45 -2.61 -24.48
CA ASN A 502 -10.74 -4.02 -24.26
C ASN A 502 -11.93 -4.50 -25.09
N THR A 503 -12.11 -5.82 -25.16
CA THR A 503 -13.16 -6.47 -25.96
C THR A 503 -14.44 -6.78 -25.20
N PHE A 504 -14.58 -6.32 -23.95
CA PHE A 504 -15.73 -6.67 -23.11
C PHE A 504 -17.03 -6.04 -23.61
N VAL A 505 -17.00 -4.74 -23.92
CA VAL A 505 -18.17 -3.98 -24.38
C VAL A 505 -17.78 -2.86 -25.34
N GLY A 506 -18.67 -2.49 -26.27
CA GLY A 506 -18.38 -1.53 -27.34
C GLY A 506 -17.91 -0.14 -26.87
N SER A 507 -18.39 0.36 -25.71
CA SER A 507 -17.91 1.61 -25.13
C SER A 507 -16.42 1.59 -24.76
N MET A 508 -15.85 0.42 -24.46
CA MET A 508 -14.47 0.24 -24.03
C MET A 508 -13.56 -0.26 -25.15
N SER A 509 -14.09 -0.61 -26.32
CA SER A 509 -13.30 -1.16 -27.45
C SER A 509 -12.67 -0.06 -28.30
N ASN A 510 -13.16 1.17 -28.25
CA ASN A 510 -12.62 2.29 -29.03
C ASN A 510 -11.51 3.01 -28.22
N PRO A 511 -10.21 2.87 -28.60
CA PRO A 511 -9.10 3.47 -27.87
C PRO A 511 -9.13 5.00 -27.80
N LEU A 512 -9.76 5.66 -28.80
CA LEU A 512 -9.85 7.14 -28.81
C LEU A 512 -10.70 7.68 -27.67
N ARG A 513 -11.57 6.87 -27.07
CA ARG A 513 -12.36 7.27 -25.89
C ARG A 513 -11.55 7.23 -24.59
N GLN A 514 -10.43 6.49 -24.55
CA GLN A 514 -9.56 6.37 -23.40
C GLN A 514 -8.20 7.09 -23.59
N LEU A 515 -8.17 8.13 -24.45
CA LEU A 515 -6.97 8.95 -24.59
C LEU A 515 -6.62 9.66 -23.28
N SER A 516 -5.41 9.41 -22.80
CA SER A 516 -4.86 9.80 -21.50
C SER A 516 -3.61 10.68 -21.69
N PRO A 517 -3.77 11.96 -22.06
CA PRO A 517 -2.65 12.89 -22.15
C PRO A 517 -2.16 13.25 -20.75
N ARG A 518 -0.83 13.45 -20.62
CA ARG A 518 -0.14 13.80 -19.37
C ARG A 518 0.97 14.80 -19.69
N ILE A 519 1.11 15.82 -18.86
CA ILE A 519 2.20 16.77 -18.92
C ILE A 519 2.73 17.04 -17.53
N SER A 520 4.05 17.13 -17.39
CA SER A 520 4.73 17.47 -16.14
C SER A 520 5.83 18.48 -16.38
N LEU A 521 6.05 19.33 -15.38
CA LEU A 521 7.10 20.35 -15.38
C LEU A 521 7.76 20.40 -14.01
N ALA A 522 9.09 20.45 -13.97
CA ALA A 522 9.85 20.90 -12.81
C ALA A 522 10.74 22.06 -13.24
N TYR A 523 10.73 23.14 -12.47
CA TYR A 523 11.54 24.32 -12.68
C TYR A 523 12.24 24.76 -11.41
N CYS A 524 13.57 24.86 -11.47
CA CYS A 524 14.40 25.39 -10.38
C CYS A 524 14.41 26.92 -10.47
N ILE A 525 13.69 27.58 -9.55
CA ILE A 525 13.58 29.05 -9.52
C ILE A 525 14.75 29.72 -8.80
N ALA A 526 15.37 29.00 -7.87
CA ALA A 526 16.58 29.42 -7.14
C ALA A 526 17.24 28.16 -6.56
N ASP A 527 18.47 28.27 -6.07
CA ASP A 527 19.18 27.16 -5.45
C ASP A 527 18.36 26.50 -4.36
N GLY A 528 18.04 25.21 -4.54
CA GLY A 528 17.23 24.44 -3.64
C GLY A 528 15.72 24.73 -3.69
N TRP A 529 15.24 25.62 -4.55
CA TRP A 529 13.81 25.94 -4.72
C TRP A 529 13.29 25.48 -6.08
N TYR A 530 12.20 24.71 -6.06
CA TYR A 530 11.60 24.15 -7.27
C TYR A 530 10.09 24.39 -7.28
N ILE A 531 9.57 24.81 -8.43
CA ILE A 531 8.15 24.76 -8.77
C ILE A 531 7.94 23.52 -9.62
N ASN A 532 6.97 22.71 -9.23
CA ASN A 532 6.65 21.46 -9.90
C ASN A 532 5.16 21.46 -10.26
N GLY A 533 4.82 20.90 -11.42
CA GLY A 533 3.43 20.78 -11.85
C GLY A 533 3.18 19.52 -12.65
N ASN A 534 1.94 19.03 -12.58
CA ASN A 534 1.44 17.96 -13.42
C ASN A 534 -0.02 18.20 -13.75
N ALA A 535 -0.40 17.92 -15.00
CA ALA A 535 -1.77 17.79 -15.43
C ALA A 535 -1.93 16.50 -16.24
N GLY A 536 -2.97 15.73 -15.97
CA GLY A 536 -3.16 14.47 -16.66
C GLY A 536 -4.58 13.94 -16.58
N ARG A 537 -4.92 13.12 -17.56
CA ARG A 537 -6.14 12.34 -17.62
C ARG A 537 -5.82 10.87 -17.39
N TYR A 538 -6.59 10.23 -16.53
CA TYR A 538 -6.38 8.85 -16.13
C TYR A 538 -7.68 8.06 -16.24
N TYR A 539 -7.54 6.79 -16.61
CA TYR A 539 -8.65 5.86 -16.76
C TYR A 539 -8.43 4.60 -15.94
N GLN A 540 -9.53 4.03 -15.44
CA GLN A 540 -9.54 2.77 -14.73
C GLN A 540 -10.69 1.89 -15.18
N LEU A 541 -10.40 0.63 -15.45
CA LEU A 541 -11.41 -0.39 -15.74
C LEU A 541 -12.24 -0.65 -14.46
N PRO A 542 -13.57 -0.76 -14.54
CA PRO A 542 -14.40 -1.30 -13.46
C PRO A 542 -13.89 -2.66 -12.96
N SER A 543 -14.11 -2.96 -11.68
CA SER A 543 -13.73 -4.27 -11.11
C SER A 543 -14.43 -5.42 -11.83
N TYR A 544 -13.82 -6.60 -11.84
CA TYR A 544 -14.42 -7.78 -12.48
C TYR A 544 -15.73 -8.22 -11.85
N THR A 545 -15.93 -7.94 -10.55
CA THR A 545 -17.19 -8.16 -9.87
C THR A 545 -18.32 -7.35 -10.50
N VAL A 546 -18.06 -6.09 -10.85
CA VAL A 546 -19.02 -5.24 -11.59
C VAL A 546 -19.26 -5.75 -13.01
N LEU A 547 -18.18 -6.11 -13.73
CA LEU A 547 -18.29 -6.59 -15.12
C LEU A 547 -19.07 -7.91 -15.19
N GLY A 548 -18.89 -8.78 -14.21
CA GLY A 548 -19.48 -10.12 -14.14
C GLY A 548 -20.83 -10.18 -13.44
N TYR A 549 -21.38 -9.09 -12.94
CA TYR A 549 -22.68 -9.11 -12.26
C TYR A 549 -23.81 -9.48 -13.22
N LYS A 550 -24.62 -10.48 -12.82
CA LYS A 550 -25.84 -10.89 -13.49
C LYS A 550 -27.06 -10.62 -12.60
N ASN A 551 -28.18 -10.27 -13.22
CA ASN A 551 -29.46 -10.19 -12.53
C ASN A 551 -30.09 -11.59 -12.37
N ASP A 552 -31.27 -11.65 -11.76
CA ASP A 552 -32.02 -12.89 -11.50
C ASP A 552 -32.39 -13.65 -12.80
N ASN A 553 -32.40 -12.99 -13.96
CA ASN A 553 -32.64 -13.59 -15.27
C ASN A 553 -31.35 -14.08 -15.94
N GLY A 554 -30.21 -14.05 -15.25
CA GLY A 554 -28.93 -14.50 -15.78
C GLY A 554 -28.28 -13.54 -16.79
N VAL A 555 -28.78 -12.30 -16.91
CA VAL A 555 -28.31 -11.30 -17.88
C VAL A 555 -27.14 -10.50 -17.30
N LEU A 556 -26.07 -10.29 -18.07
CA LEU A 556 -24.95 -9.40 -17.73
C LEU A 556 -25.36 -7.94 -17.88
N VAL A 557 -26.19 -7.45 -16.95
CA VAL A 557 -26.85 -6.14 -17.05
C VAL A 557 -25.86 -4.97 -17.15
N ASN A 558 -24.69 -5.06 -16.55
CA ASN A 558 -23.69 -4.00 -16.66
C ASN A 558 -23.02 -3.94 -18.03
N LYS A 559 -22.95 -5.09 -18.76
CA LYS A 559 -22.55 -5.13 -20.16
C LYS A 559 -23.61 -4.44 -21.05
N ASP A 560 -24.87 -4.76 -20.81
CA ASP A 560 -25.98 -4.19 -21.55
C ASP A 560 -26.15 -2.69 -21.28
N ASN A 561 -25.84 -2.22 -20.07
CA ASN A 561 -25.76 -0.80 -19.71
C ASN A 561 -24.60 -0.08 -20.41
N ASN A 562 -23.78 -0.80 -21.20
CA ASN A 562 -22.66 -0.22 -21.94
C ASN A 562 -21.73 0.63 -21.05
N ILE A 563 -21.36 0.07 -19.89
CA ILE A 563 -20.50 0.75 -18.92
C ILE A 563 -19.14 1.14 -19.53
N ARG A 564 -18.45 2.11 -18.90
CA ARG A 564 -17.24 2.73 -19.42
C ARG A 564 -16.09 2.59 -18.45
N TYR A 565 -14.86 2.87 -18.93
CA TYR A 565 -13.75 3.18 -18.05
C TYR A 565 -14.09 4.40 -17.19
N GLN A 566 -13.84 4.30 -15.90
CA GLN A 566 -13.92 5.45 -14.99
C GLN A 566 -12.80 6.42 -15.32
N ARG A 567 -13.07 7.73 -15.30
CA ARG A 567 -12.11 8.77 -15.66
C ARG A 567 -11.86 9.75 -14.52
N SER A 568 -10.59 10.13 -14.35
CA SER A 568 -10.16 11.21 -13.46
C SER A 568 -9.25 12.19 -14.22
N ASP A 569 -9.65 13.46 -14.31
CA ASP A 569 -8.80 14.56 -14.78
C ASP A 569 -8.16 15.20 -13.55
N GLN A 570 -6.82 15.28 -13.51
CA GLN A 570 -6.07 15.69 -12.32
C GLN A 570 -5.09 16.81 -12.64
N VAL A 571 -4.96 17.75 -11.71
CA VAL A 571 -3.94 18.81 -11.73
C VAL A 571 -3.28 18.84 -10.35
N VAL A 572 -1.96 18.91 -10.33
CA VAL A 572 -1.16 19.08 -9.11
C VAL A 572 -0.13 20.17 -9.35
N ILE A 573 0.01 21.08 -8.40
CA ILE A 573 1.05 22.10 -8.38
C ILE A 573 1.75 22.03 -7.03
N GLY A 574 3.07 22.08 -7.03
CA GLY A 574 3.88 21.97 -5.82
C GLY A 574 5.05 22.95 -5.79
N LEU A 575 5.34 23.41 -4.58
CA LEU A 575 6.57 24.12 -4.24
C LEU A 575 7.43 23.19 -3.40
N GLU A 576 8.72 23.06 -3.75
CA GLU A 576 9.67 22.27 -3.01
C GLU A 576 10.88 23.09 -2.66
N GLN A 577 11.32 22.99 -1.41
CA GLN A 577 12.56 23.57 -0.91
C GLN A 577 13.47 22.49 -0.35
N ARG A 578 14.76 22.58 -0.66
CA ARG A 578 15.84 21.74 -0.12
C ARG A 578 16.89 22.63 0.56
N PRO A 579 16.67 23.01 1.85
CA PRO A 579 17.61 23.87 2.58
C PRO A 579 18.97 23.20 2.78
N ALA A 580 18.99 21.88 2.82
CA ALA A 580 20.19 21.04 2.93
C ALA A 580 19.94 19.68 2.25
N ASN A 581 20.99 18.91 1.98
CA ASN A 581 20.89 17.60 1.35
C ASN A 581 20.00 16.61 2.14
N TYR A 582 19.92 16.79 3.44
CA TYR A 582 19.15 15.93 4.35
C TYR A 582 17.77 16.52 4.76
N ILE A 583 17.36 17.68 4.20
CA ILE A 583 16.05 18.30 4.49
C ILE A 583 15.30 18.51 3.17
N ARG A 584 14.05 18.07 3.15
CA ARG A 584 13.12 18.35 2.06
C ARG A 584 11.80 18.87 2.62
N LEU A 585 11.37 20.02 2.11
CA LEU A 585 10.09 20.62 2.41
C LEU A 585 9.27 20.65 1.11
N THR A 586 8.00 20.23 1.16
CA THR A 586 7.10 20.33 0.02
C THR A 586 5.74 20.84 0.44
N LEU A 587 5.16 21.68 -0.41
CA LEU A 587 3.78 22.10 -0.34
C LEU A 587 3.12 21.81 -1.69
N GLU A 588 2.06 21.00 -1.72
CA GLU A 588 1.36 20.62 -2.95
C GLU A 588 -0.12 20.94 -2.84
N GLY A 589 -0.71 21.53 -3.89
CA GLY A 589 -2.15 21.65 -4.07
C GLY A 589 -2.60 20.69 -5.17
N PHE A 590 -3.74 20.03 -5.00
CA PHE A 590 -4.26 19.10 -6.00
C PHE A 590 -5.75 19.27 -6.22
N TYR A 591 -6.17 18.96 -7.44
CA TYR A 591 -7.57 18.88 -7.85
C TYR A 591 -7.78 17.66 -8.76
N LYS A 592 -8.79 16.83 -8.44
CA LYS A 592 -9.22 15.67 -9.23
C LYS A 592 -10.70 15.87 -9.59
N ARG A 593 -11.03 15.66 -10.85
CA ARG A 593 -12.42 15.64 -11.35
C ARG A 593 -12.73 14.23 -11.84
N TYR A 594 -13.71 13.59 -11.23
CA TYR A 594 -14.21 12.29 -11.64
C TYR A 594 -15.38 12.40 -12.60
N THR A 595 -15.34 11.61 -13.65
CA THR A 595 -16.43 11.46 -14.64
C THR A 595 -16.52 10.00 -15.07
N ASP A 596 -17.66 9.62 -15.66
CA ASP A 596 -17.92 8.23 -16.03
C ASP A 596 -17.77 7.25 -14.85
N GLY A 597 -17.90 7.73 -13.61
CA GLY A 597 -17.87 6.89 -12.41
C GLY A 597 -19.08 5.96 -12.35
N LEU A 598 -18.93 4.86 -11.63
CA LEU A 598 -19.99 3.87 -11.48
C LEU A 598 -21.01 4.34 -10.44
N LEU A 599 -22.25 4.45 -10.83
CA LEU A 599 -23.40 4.81 -9.98
C LEU A 599 -24.29 3.59 -9.81
N SER A 600 -24.56 3.18 -8.58
CA SER A 600 -25.51 2.11 -8.28
C SER A 600 -26.90 2.48 -8.78
N ALA A 601 -27.55 1.56 -9.48
CA ALA A 601 -28.91 1.75 -9.96
C ALA A 601 -29.96 1.54 -8.86
N SER A 602 -29.60 0.83 -7.79
CA SER A 602 -30.52 0.50 -6.69
C SER A 602 -30.67 1.62 -5.66
N ASP A 603 -29.60 2.35 -5.36
CA ASP A 603 -29.56 3.34 -4.29
C ASP A 603 -29.04 4.72 -4.74
N GLY A 604 -28.54 4.84 -5.97
CA GLY A 604 -28.03 6.09 -6.52
C GLY A 604 -26.69 6.54 -5.90
N ILE A 605 -25.95 5.62 -5.24
CA ILE A 605 -24.68 5.92 -4.59
C ILE A 605 -23.51 5.54 -5.50
N PRO A 606 -22.49 6.40 -5.65
CA PRO A 606 -21.28 6.05 -6.37
C PRO A 606 -20.54 4.86 -5.73
N LEU A 607 -20.18 3.85 -6.53
CA LEU A 607 -19.47 2.68 -6.04
C LEU A 607 -18.14 3.04 -5.36
N SER A 608 -17.44 4.07 -5.85
CA SER A 608 -16.21 4.56 -5.24
C SER A 608 -16.39 5.03 -3.79
N SER A 609 -17.62 5.26 -3.31
CA SER A 609 -17.92 5.58 -1.91
C SER A 609 -18.38 4.37 -1.08
N LYS A 610 -18.36 3.18 -1.65
CA LYS A 610 -18.68 1.90 -0.98
C LYS A 610 -17.40 1.07 -0.76
N GLY A 611 -17.49 -0.05 -0.04
CA GLY A 611 -16.41 -1.05 0.06
C GLY A 611 -15.39 -0.80 1.16
N ASN A 612 -15.84 -0.47 2.36
CA ASN A 612 -15.01 -0.27 3.55
C ASN A 612 -15.09 -1.44 4.57
N ASP A 613 -15.70 -2.54 4.19
CA ASP A 613 -15.84 -3.75 4.99
C ASP A 613 -15.43 -5.00 4.21
N TYR A 614 -15.61 -6.20 4.77
CA TYR A 614 -15.31 -7.47 4.11
C TYR A 614 -16.43 -7.98 3.21
N THR A 615 -17.47 -7.19 2.94
CA THR A 615 -18.54 -7.59 2.02
C THR A 615 -18.08 -7.56 0.58
N LEU A 616 -18.75 -8.35 -0.27
CA LEU A 616 -18.48 -8.36 -1.70
C LEU A 616 -18.75 -6.98 -2.30
N PHE A 617 -17.81 -6.50 -3.10
CA PHE A 617 -17.86 -5.18 -3.69
C PHE A 617 -18.26 -5.26 -5.16
N GLY A 618 -19.23 -4.41 -5.58
CA GLY A 618 -19.58 -4.26 -6.98
C GLY A 618 -20.53 -5.33 -7.55
N THR A 619 -21.13 -6.18 -6.71
CA THR A 619 -22.12 -7.18 -7.13
C THR A 619 -23.52 -6.57 -7.27
N GLU A 620 -23.65 -5.55 -8.12
CA GLU A 620 -24.89 -4.80 -8.33
C GLU A 620 -24.96 -4.18 -9.73
N MET A 621 -26.16 -3.81 -10.16
CA MET A 621 -26.38 -3.08 -11.40
C MET A 621 -25.91 -1.63 -11.27
N VAL A 622 -25.11 -1.17 -12.24
CA VAL A 622 -24.53 0.16 -12.25
C VAL A 622 -24.68 0.85 -13.61
N THR A 623 -24.55 2.18 -13.59
CA THR A 623 -24.40 3.03 -14.78
C THR A 623 -23.11 3.85 -14.67
N SER A 624 -22.52 4.24 -15.81
CA SER A 624 -21.31 5.09 -15.85
C SER A 624 -21.66 6.57 -15.85
N THR A 625 -22.37 7.03 -14.83
CA THR A 625 -22.94 8.40 -14.76
C THR A 625 -22.50 9.20 -13.54
N ALA A 626 -21.82 8.55 -12.56
CA ALA A 626 -21.36 9.25 -11.38
C ALA A 626 -20.31 10.30 -11.72
N LYS A 627 -20.46 11.47 -11.09
CA LYS A 627 -19.52 12.59 -11.18
C LYS A 627 -19.06 12.98 -9.78
N GLY A 628 -17.77 13.31 -9.65
CA GLY A 628 -17.20 13.65 -8.35
C GLY A 628 -16.02 14.60 -8.49
N ARG A 629 -15.52 15.04 -7.36
CA ARG A 629 -14.29 15.83 -7.23
C ARG A 629 -13.57 15.51 -5.94
N ALA A 630 -12.24 15.58 -5.96
CA ALA A 630 -11.44 15.62 -4.76
C ALA A 630 -10.38 16.72 -4.89
N TYR A 631 -10.17 17.49 -3.83
CA TYR A 631 -9.23 18.60 -3.83
C TYR A 631 -8.66 18.83 -2.45
N GLY A 632 -7.48 19.43 -2.39
CA GLY A 632 -6.83 19.69 -1.13
C GLY A 632 -5.42 20.24 -1.27
N ALA A 633 -4.76 20.31 -0.11
CA ALA A 633 -3.38 20.74 0.03
C ALA A 633 -2.61 19.80 0.95
N GLU A 634 -1.35 19.56 0.61
CA GLU A 634 -0.44 18.68 1.35
C GLU A 634 0.83 19.43 1.70
N ALA A 635 1.26 19.33 2.96
CA ALA A 635 2.57 19.81 3.43
C ALA A 635 3.38 18.63 3.94
N LEU A 636 4.65 18.56 3.56
CA LEU A 636 5.59 17.55 4.00
C LEU A 636 6.90 18.21 4.40
N ALA A 637 7.37 17.93 5.60
CA ALA A 637 8.73 18.20 6.02
C ALA A 637 9.41 16.87 6.32
N ARG A 638 10.60 16.66 5.75
CA ARG A 638 11.32 15.39 5.84
C ARG A 638 12.78 15.64 6.15
N TRP A 639 13.29 14.96 7.19
CA TRP A 639 14.66 15.01 7.64
C TRP A 639 15.27 13.60 7.57
N PHE A 640 16.40 13.45 6.89
CA PHE A 640 16.98 12.15 6.59
C PHE A 640 18.32 11.91 7.28
N GLY A 641 18.34 11.04 8.25
CA GLY A 641 19.54 10.38 8.76
C GLY A 641 20.65 11.29 9.32
N TYR A 642 20.54 12.61 9.21
CA TYR A 642 21.55 13.53 9.72
C TYR A 642 21.52 13.55 11.24
N LYS A 643 22.69 13.37 11.86
CA LYS A 643 22.83 13.25 13.32
C LYS A 643 21.92 12.15 13.90
N ASN A 644 21.78 11.02 13.20
CA ASN A 644 21.01 9.86 13.63
C ASN A 644 19.48 10.05 13.71
N LEU A 645 18.96 11.20 13.27
CA LEU A 645 17.53 11.51 13.28
C LEU A 645 16.91 11.32 11.90
N ASN A 646 15.82 10.54 11.83
CA ASN A 646 14.86 10.55 10.72
C ASN A 646 13.55 11.14 11.23
N LEU A 647 12.97 12.09 10.51
CA LEU A 647 11.71 12.74 10.88
C LEU A 647 10.87 13.01 9.65
N ILE A 648 9.59 12.67 9.72
CA ILE A 648 8.57 12.99 8.73
C ILE A 648 7.43 13.72 9.46
N VAL A 649 7.10 14.91 8.99
CA VAL A 649 5.90 15.65 9.37
C VAL A 649 5.04 15.80 8.13
N ALA A 650 3.86 15.22 8.14
CA ALA A 650 2.95 15.23 7.01
C ALA A 650 1.59 15.77 7.44
N TYR A 651 1.10 16.78 6.73
CA TYR A 651 -0.24 17.31 6.92
C TYR A 651 -0.99 17.34 5.58
N THR A 652 -2.26 16.99 5.61
CA THR A 652 -3.13 17.05 4.44
C THR A 652 -4.48 17.62 4.83
N PHE A 653 -4.94 18.59 4.06
CA PHE A 653 -6.34 18.96 3.96
C PHE A 653 -6.93 18.34 2.68
N VAL A 654 -8.02 17.57 2.79
CA VAL A 654 -8.65 16.92 1.65
C VAL A 654 -10.17 17.00 1.73
N ARG A 655 -10.82 17.34 0.61
CA ARG A 655 -12.26 17.21 0.39
C ARG A 655 -12.49 16.24 -0.75
N SER A 656 -13.40 15.30 -0.55
CA SER A 656 -13.84 14.33 -1.56
C SER A 656 -15.36 14.27 -1.58
N GLU A 657 -15.95 14.56 -2.74
CA GLU A 657 -17.39 14.78 -2.87
C GLU A 657 -17.90 14.21 -4.18
N PHE A 658 -19.11 13.65 -4.14
CA PHE A 658 -19.82 13.20 -5.35
C PHE A 658 -21.12 13.93 -5.54
N LEU A 659 -21.48 14.20 -6.80
CA LEU A 659 -22.72 14.82 -7.20
C LEU A 659 -23.86 13.82 -7.00
N GLN A 660 -24.82 14.18 -6.16
CA GLN A 660 -26.06 13.42 -5.99
C GLN A 660 -27.02 13.79 -7.13
N PRO A 661 -27.39 12.86 -8.03
CA PRO A 661 -28.20 13.19 -9.20
C PRO A 661 -29.58 13.76 -8.84
N ALA A 662 -30.21 13.23 -7.79
CA ALA A 662 -31.56 13.63 -7.37
C ALA A 662 -31.66 15.09 -6.88
N THR A 663 -30.60 15.63 -6.27
CA THR A 663 -30.59 16.97 -5.66
C THR A 663 -29.71 17.96 -6.41
N GLY A 664 -28.82 17.47 -7.30
CA GLY A 664 -27.81 18.31 -7.97
C GLY A 664 -26.72 18.85 -7.02
N LYS A 665 -26.64 18.38 -5.77
CA LYS A 665 -25.68 18.85 -4.75
C LYS A 665 -24.50 17.89 -4.64
N TYR A 666 -23.32 18.45 -4.32
CA TYR A 666 -22.15 17.65 -3.92
C TYR A 666 -22.29 17.22 -2.46
N ILE A 667 -22.20 15.92 -2.23
CA ILE A 667 -22.17 15.30 -0.90
C ILE A 667 -20.81 14.66 -0.63
N PRO A 668 -20.33 14.67 0.63
CA PRO A 668 -19.07 14.04 0.97
C PRO A 668 -19.04 12.56 0.59
N SER A 669 -17.95 12.10 0.00
CA SER A 669 -17.69 10.66 -0.15
C SER A 669 -17.35 10.04 1.22
N SER A 670 -17.42 8.71 1.33
CA SER A 670 -17.00 7.99 2.55
C SER A 670 -15.51 8.20 2.91
N TRP A 671 -14.74 8.81 2.01
CA TRP A 671 -13.30 9.05 2.15
C TRP A 671 -12.93 10.51 2.45
N ASP A 672 -13.92 11.36 2.78
CA ASP A 672 -13.75 12.80 3.07
C ASP A 672 -13.29 13.01 4.53
N ASN A 673 -12.06 12.62 4.86
CA ASN A 673 -11.51 12.76 6.21
C ASN A 673 -11.20 14.20 6.62
N ARG A 674 -11.15 15.14 5.71
CA ARG A 674 -10.78 16.56 5.85
C ARG A 674 -9.33 16.78 6.28
N HIS A 675 -8.94 16.38 7.48
CA HIS A 675 -7.64 16.68 8.08
C HIS A 675 -6.88 15.40 8.42
N LEU A 676 -5.65 15.28 7.95
CA LEU A 676 -4.75 14.18 8.24
C LEU A 676 -3.42 14.80 8.73
N LEU A 677 -2.99 14.48 9.94
CA LEU A 677 -1.68 14.86 10.48
C LEU A 677 -0.95 13.59 10.89
N THR A 678 0.28 13.44 10.41
CA THR A 678 1.17 12.35 10.82
C THR A 678 2.54 12.90 11.17
N LEU A 679 3.05 12.50 12.33
CA LEU A 679 4.41 12.75 12.79
C LEU A 679 5.07 11.39 12.97
N THR A 680 6.12 11.11 12.19
CA THR A 680 6.90 9.87 12.33
C THR A 680 8.36 10.23 12.54
N GLY A 681 8.95 9.70 13.60
CA GLY A 681 10.36 9.94 13.90
C GLY A 681 11.07 8.67 14.36
N SER A 682 12.35 8.55 14.01
CA SER A 682 13.25 7.57 14.61
C SER A 682 14.60 8.20 14.94
N TYR A 683 15.17 7.78 16.05
CA TYR A 683 16.45 8.25 16.54
C TYR A 683 17.36 7.08 16.91
N LYS A 684 18.56 7.09 16.35
CA LYS A 684 19.57 6.07 16.60
C LYS A 684 20.47 6.49 17.78
N LEU A 685 20.33 5.75 18.87
CA LEU A 685 21.10 5.92 20.09
C LEU A 685 22.43 5.16 20.04
N PRO A 686 23.40 5.50 20.95
CA PRO A 686 24.63 4.71 21.13
C PRO A 686 24.34 3.23 21.42
N ARG A 687 25.31 2.39 21.14
CA ARG A 687 25.27 0.93 21.39
C ARG A 687 24.14 0.22 20.62
N ASN A 688 23.79 0.70 19.42
CA ASN A 688 22.82 0.09 18.49
C ASN A 688 21.39 -0.05 19.06
N TRP A 689 20.95 0.95 19.79
CA TRP A 689 19.55 1.17 20.10
C TRP A 689 18.93 2.08 19.06
N ASP A 690 17.71 1.76 18.65
CA ASP A 690 16.86 2.64 17.82
C ASP A 690 15.54 2.86 18.56
N ILE A 691 15.05 4.09 18.59
CA ILE A 691 13.72 4.44 19.11
C ILE A 691 12.93 5.08 17.99
N GLY A 692 11.72 4.56 17.75
CA GLY A 692 10.78 5.08 16.78
C GLY A 692 9.48 5.53 17.44
N THR A 693 8.86 6.55 16.90
CA THR A 693 7.52 7.01 17.30
C THR A 693 6.71 7.42 16.09
N LYS A 694 5.39 7.23 16.16
CA LYS A 694 4.46 7.69 15.14
C LYS A 694 3.17 8.16 15.79
N LEU A 695 2.84 9.44 15.58
CA LEU A 695 1.56 10.02 15.98
C LEU A 695 0.70 10.23 14.73
N ARG A 696 -0.55 9.79 14.77
CA ARG A 696 -1.54 10.04 13.74
C ARG A 696 -2.77 10.71 14.32
N VAL A 697 -3.25 11.74 13.62
CA VAL A 697 -4.51 12.42 13.89
C VAL A 697 -5.27 12.48 12.57
N ILE A 698 -6.41 11.80 12.50
CA ILE A 698 -7.21 11.67 11.27
C ILE A 698 -8.63 12.14 11.56
N GLY A 699 -9.10 13.14 10.80
CA GLY A 699 -10.46 13.64 10.91
C GLY A 699 -11.49 12.55 10.62
N GLY A 700 -12.62 12.61 11.32
CA GLY A 700 -13.66 11.61 11.20
C GLY A 700 -14.22 11.49 9.77
N ALA A 701 -14.19 10.29 9.19
CA ALA A 701 -14.82 10.00 7.92
C ALA A 701 -16.35 10.13 8.02
N PRO A 702 -17.05 10.54 6.96
CA PRO A 702 -18.49 10.52 6.92
C PRO A 702 -19.04 9.09 7.01
N TYR A 703 -20.25 8.97 7.56
CA TYR A 703 -20.99 7.73 7.52
C TYR A 703 -22.48 7.96 7.28
N THR A 704 -23.14 6.92 6.76
CA THR A 704 -24.56 6.87 6.52
C THR A 704 -25.25 6.20 7.70
N PRO A 705 -26.24 6.81 8.36
CA PRO A 705 -26.99 6.16 9.42
C PRO A 705 -27.82 4.99 8.90
N TYR A 706 -28.27 4.14 9.80
CA TYR A 706 -29.08 2.98 9.46
C TYR A 706 -30.57 3.32 9.37
N ASP A 707 -31.26 2.66 8.44
CA ASP A 707 -32.72 2.61 8.37
C ASP A 707 -33.27 1.64 9.43
N ALA A 708 -33.69 2.19 10.56
CA ALA A 708 -34.20 1.40 11.67
C ALA A 708 -35.48 0.66 11.32
N TYR A 709 -36.36 1.26 10.50
CA TYR A 709 -37.62 0.67 10.10
C TYR A 709 -37.40 -0.57 9.19
N LYS A 710 -36.57 -0.45 8.17
CA LYS A 710 -36.25 -1.56 7.28
C LYS A 710 -35.44 -2.64 8.01
N SER A 711 -34.48 -2.23 8.84
CA SER A 711 -33.61 -3.15 9.59
C SER A 711 -34.35 -3.97 10.62
N SER A 712 -35.46 -3.46 11.20
CA SER A 712 -36.25 -4.19 12.19
C SER A 712 -37.12 -5.29 11.58
N LEU A 713 -37.44 -5.25 10.27
CA LEU A 713 -38.20 -6.30 9.61
C LEU A 713 -37.45 -7.64 9.70
N LYS A 714 -38.07 -8.69 10.22
CA LYS A 714 -37.50 -10.04 10.37
C LYS A 714 -36.95 -10.56 9.03
N ALA A 715 -37.79 -10.48 7.97
CA ALA A 715 -37.38 -10.94 6.65
C ALA A 715 -36.19 -10.18 6.10
N ALA A 716 -36.10 -8.86 6.37
CA ALA A 716 -34.97 -8.05 5.93
C ALA A 716 -33.71 -8.38 6.73
N TRP A 717 -33.81 -8.44 8.06
CA TRP A 717 -32.69 -8.77 8.92
C TRP A 717 -32.15 -10.18 8.63
N ASP A 718 -33.03 -11.17 8.57
CA ASP A 718 -32.65 -12.59 8.37
C ASP A 718 -32.02 -12.86 7.01
N ALA A 719 -32.28 -11.99 6.01
CA ALA A 719 -31.68 -12.12 4.69
C ALA A 719 -30.16 -11.86 4.68
N GLN A 720 -29.67 -10.94 5.50
CA GLN A 720 -28.24 -10.56 5.48
C GLN A 720 -27.58 -10.49 6.86
N ASN A 721 -28.34 -10.69 7.93
CA ASN A 721 -27.88 -10.67 9.33
C ASN A 721 -27.12 -9.36 9.70
N ARG A 722 -27.53 -8.25 9.11
CA ARG A 722 -26.98 -6.91 9.35
C ARG A 722 -28.02 -5.83 9.05
N PRO A 723 -27.87 -4.60 9.61
CA PRO A 723 -28.77 -3.50 9.33
C PRO A 723 -28.63 -2.98 7.90
N TYR A 724 -29.67 -2.28 7.44
CA TYR A 724 -29.71 -1.57 6.17
C TYR A 724 -29.39 -0.09 6.37
N TYR A 725 -28.60 0.49 5.47
CA TYR A 725 -28.32 1.91 5.48
C TYR A 725 -29.51 2.74 4.97
N ASP A 726 -29.71 3.89 5.57
CA ASP A 726 -30.62 4.93 5.08
C ASP A 726 -29.90 5.81 4.03
N TYR A 727 -29.93 5.41 2.78
CA TYR A 727 -29.28 6.13 1.71
C TYR A 727 -29.90 7.49 1.38
N SER A 728 -31.10 7.81 1.89
CA SER A 728 -31.63 9.16 1.81
C SER A 728 -30.80 10.15 2.66
N ARG A 729 -30.10 9.64 3.67
CA ARG A 729 -29.18 10.39 4.54
C ARG A 729 -27.72 10.00 4.30
N PHE A 730 -27.37 9.71 3.05
CA PHE A 730 -26.01 9.27 2.69
C PHE A 730 -24.94 10.24 3.21
N ASN A 731 -24.02 9.73 4.02
CA ASN A 731 -22.85 10.45 4.56
C ASN A 731 -23.18 11.79 5.26
N THR A 732 -24.36 11.89 5.90
CA THR A 732 -24.75 13.08 6.67
C THR A 732 -24.06 13.20 8.01
N GLU A 733 -23.67 12.07 8.60
CA GLU A 733 -23.03 12.00 9.91
C GLU A 733 -21.50 11.83 9.77
N ARG A 734 -20.75 12.04 10.87
CA ARG A 734 -19.29 11.86 10.89
C ARG A 734 -18.83 11.09 12.13
N ASN A 735 -17.87 10.22 11.91
CA ASN A 735 -17.13 9.56 12.99
C ASN A 735 -16.33 10.58 13.81
N ALA A 736 -15.95 10.20 15.02
CA ALA A 736 -15.02 10.98 15.83
C ALA A 736 -13.63 11.05 15.17
N THR A 737 -12.85 12.07 15.54
CA THR A 737 -11.44 12.17 15.11
C THR A 737 -10.65 11.02 15.71
N PHE A 738 -9.86 10.37 14.88
CA PHE A 738 -8.99 9.25 15.25
C PHE A 738 -7.65 9.76 15.75
N TYR A 739 -7.19 9.23 16.90
CA TYR A 739 -5.88 9.51 17.49
C TYR A 739 -5.14 8.20 17.74
N GLN A 740 -3.86 8.14 17.39
CA GLN A 740 -3.03 6.96 17.66
C GLN A 740 -1.57 7.38 17.83
N LEU A 741 -0.97 6.96 18.94
CA LEU A 741 0.46 7.06 19.19
C LEU A 741 1.07 5.65 19.20
N ASP A 742 2.07 5.43 18.37
CA ASP A 742 2.84 4.19 18.29
C ASP A 742 4.27 4.43 18.77
N ILE A 743 4.85 3.45 19.45
CA ILE A 743 6.22 3.51 19.97
C ILE A 743 6.94 2.22 19.63
N ARG A 744 8.16 2.32 19.13
CA ARG A 744 9.01 1.16 18.81
C ARG A 744 10.40 1.35 19.39
N ILE A 745 10.97 0.27 19.89
CA ILE A 745 12.33 0.19 20.40
C ILE A 745 12.99 -1.02 19.75
N ASP A 746 14.14 -0.81 19.13
CA ASP A 746 14.96 -1.88 18.54
C ASP A 746 16.32 -1.93 19.23
N LYS A 747 16.88 -3.13 19.36
CA LYS A 747 18.23 -3.37 19.86
C LYS A 747 18.93 -4.41 19.00
N ALA A 748 20.13 -4.09 18.51
CA ALA A 748 20.96 -5.04 17.76
C ALA A 748 22.27 -5.36 18.49
N TYR A 749 22.65 -6.64 18.47
CA TYR A 749 23.92 -7.17 18.91
C TYR A 749 24.65 -7.78 17.72
N TYR A 750 25.88 -7.34 17.47
CA TYR A 750 26.71 -7.83 16.37
C TYR A 750 27.77 -8.77 16.92
N PHE A 751 27.77 -10.02 16.46
CA PHE A 751 28.74 -11.05 16.80
C PHE A 751 29.60 -11.39 15.58
N LYS A 752 30.61 -12.25 15.77
CA LYS A 752 31.42 -12.72 14.67
C LYS A 752 30.59 -13.60 13.74
N GLY A 753 30.27 -13.08 12.55
CA GLY A 753 29.54 -13.82 11.51
C GLY A 753 28.02 -13.82 11.64
N TRP A 754 27.41 -13.20 12.68
CA TRP A 754 25.97 -13.13 12.82
C TRP A 754 25.50 -11.92 13.66
N MET A 755 24.24 -11.58 13.55
CA MET A 755 23.59 -10.51 14.31
C MET A 755 22.35 -11.06 15.03
N LEU A 756 22.10 -10.56 16.24
CA LEU A 756 20.87 -10.78 16.99
C LEU A 756 20.17 -9.44 17.19
N GLY A 757 18.97 -9.32 16.66
CA GLY A 757 18.10 -8.16 16.81
C GLY A 757 16.89 -8.47 17.67
N PHE A 758 16.47 -7.49 18.48
CA PHE A 758 15.22 -7.50 19.24
C PHE A 758 14.43 -6.28 18.86
N TYR A 759 13.12 -6.41 18.76
CA TYR A 759 12.23 -5.26 18.67
C TYR A 759 11.05 -5.40 19.63
N PHE A 760 10.62 -4.26 20.14
CA PHE A 760 9.39 -4.09 20.90
C PHE A 760 8.62 -2.95 20.27
N ASP A 761 7.42 -3.23 19.75
CA ASP A 761 6.58 -2.28 19.03
C ASP A 761 5.21 -2.24 19.69
N ILE A 762 4.77 -1.05 20.12
CA ILE A 762 3.46 -0.84 20.73
C ILE A 762 2.63 0.01 19.80
N GLN A 763 1.64 -0.59 19.18
CA GLN A 763 0.63 0.14 18.44
C GLN A 763 -0.41 0.68 19.43
N ASN A 764 -0.79 1.95 19.26
CA ASN A 764 -1.72 2.66 20.14
C ASN A 764 -1.30 2.63 21.63
N ALA A 765 -0.08 3.09 21.92
CA ALA A 765 0.51 3.09 23.25
C ALA A 765 -0.33 3.87 24.29
N THR A 766 -1.14 4.84 23.85
CA THR A 766 -2.07 5.60 24.70
C THR A 766 -3.37 4.85 24.98
N ASN A 767 -3.58 3.68 24.37
CA ASN A 767 -4.83 2.91 24.44
C ASN A 767 -6.08 3.76 24.10
N SER A 768 -5.91 4.69 23.15
CA SER A 768 -6.99 5.61 22.74
C SER A 768 -8.14 4.83 22.15
N LYS A 769 -9.35 5.03 22.68
CA LYS A 769 -10.60 4.45 22.17
C LYS A 769 -11.18 5.40 21.13
N ASN A 770 -11.24 4.94 19.88
CA ASN A 770 -11.78 5.73 18.78
C ASN A 770 -13.23 5.33 18.52
N ARG A 771 -14.17 6.20 18.85
CA ARG A 771 -15.59 5.95 18.62
C ARG A 771 -15.89 5.94 17.13
N GLN A 772 -16.56 4.89 16.70
CA GLN A 772 -17.08 4.72 15.35
C GLN A 772 -18.58 5.02 15.32
N ALA A 773 -19.15 5.05 14.12
CA ALA A 773 -20.60 5.10 13.96
C ALA A 773 -21.27 4.04 14.81
N PRO A 774 -22.30 4.39 15.60
CA PRO A 774 -23.06 3.40 16.35
C PRO A 774 -23.76 2.45 15.38
N VAL A 775 -23.80 1.17 15.74
CA VAL A 775 -24.37 0.13 14.89
C VAL A 775 -25.73 -0.28 15.42
N LEU A 776 -26.70 -0.40 14.53
CA LEU A 776 -28.02 -0.93 14.84
C LEU A 776 -27.97 -2.47 14.77
N ASN A 777 -28.40 -3.15 15.82
CA ASN A 777 -28.41 -4.61 15.88
C ASN A 777 -29.77 -5.14 16.35
N SER A 778 -30.16 -6.32 15.85
CA SER A 778 -31.32 -7.03 16.36
C SER A 778 -31.03 -7.64 17.72
N THR A 779 -32.01 -7.61 18.63
CA THR A 779 -31.96 -8.34 19.89
C THR A 779 -32.32 -9.82 19.73
N GLY A 780 -32.79 -10.22 18.55
CA GLY A 780 -33.37 -11.55 18.32
C GLY A 780 -34.77 -11.72 18.91
N VAL A 781 -35.26 -10.74 19.69
CA VAL A 781 -36.60 -10.77 20.33
C VAL A 781 -37.61 -10.12 19.38
N THR A 782 -38.74 -10.77 19.25
CA THR A 782 -39.86 -10.21 18.47
C THR A 782 -40.44 -8.97 19.17
N ASP A 783 -40.75 -7.93 18.38
CA ASP A 783 -41.44 -6.74 18.90
C ASP A 783 -42.87 -7.13 19.37
N PRO A 784 -43.21 -6.89 20.63
CA PRO A 784 -44.56 -7.20 21.11
C PRO A 784 -45.69 -6.46 20.37
N SER A 785 -45.39 -5.34 19.75
CA SER A 785 -46.37 -4.52 19.01
C SER A 785 -46.50 -4.92 17.52
N ASP A 786 -45.50 -5.60 16.95
CA ASP A 786 -45.49 -6.04 15.57
C ASP A 786 -44.68 -7.33 15.40
N ASN A 787 -45.37 -8.45 15.27
CA ASN A 787 -44.79 -9.77 15.11
C ASN A 787 -43.89 -9.94 13.90
N SER A 788 -43.96 -9.06 12.91
CA SER A 788 -43.08 -9.06 11.71
C SER A 788 -41.70 -8.43 11.96
N ARG A 789 -41.46 -7.90 13.17
CA ARG A 789 -40.26 -7.13 13.53
C ARG A 789 -39.48 -7.72 14.66
N TYR A 790 -38.20 -7.41 14.71
CA TYR A 790 -37.34 -7.56 15.87
C TYR A 790 -37.25 -6.25 16.66
N LEU A 791 -37.12 -6.35 17.97
CA LEU A 791 -36.64 -5.26 18.80
C LEU A 791 -35.19 -4.97 18.44
N MET A 792 -34.90 -3.71 18.17
CA MET A 792 -33.57 -3.26 17.78
C MET A 792 -32.87 -2.57 18.95
N LYS A 793 -31.55 -2.74 19.03
CA LYS A 793 -30.69 -2.01 19.97
C LYS A 793 -29.54 -1.33 19.21
N THR A 794 -29.10 -0.19 19.72
CA THR A 794 -27.90 0.49 19.23
C THR A 794 -26.69 0.01 20.04
N ILE A 795 -25.60 -0.31 19.35
CA ILE A 795 -24.32 -0.71 19.92
C ILE A 795 -23.29 0.37 19.60
N ASP A 796 -22.66 0.92 20.62
CA ASP A 796 -21.50 1.80 20.43
C ASP A 796 -20.28 0.97 20.07
N ILE A 797 -19.62 1.33 18.97
CA ILE A 797 -18.40 0.68 18.51
C ILE A 797 -17.21 1.54 18.89
N GLU A 798 -16.33 0.99 19.67
CA GLU A 798 -15.04 1.60 20.00
C GLU A 798 -13.92 0.74 19.44
N ASN A 799 -13.15 1.31 18.51
CA ASN A 799 -11.94 0.71 17.98
C ASN A 799 -10.70 1.31 18.67
N GLY A 800 -9.66 0.54 18.75
CA GLY A 800 -8.38 0.98 19.28
C GLY A 800 -8.04 0.31 20.62
N SER A 801 -7.45 -0.87 20.53
CA SER A 801 -6.76 -1.51 21.64
C SER A 801 -5.27 -1.27 21.50
N MET A 802 -4.56 -1.20 22.62
CA MET A 802 -3.12 -1.28 22.63
C MET A 802 -2.70 -2.68 22.16
N VAL A 803 -1.87 -2.74 21.12
CA VAL A 803 -1.36 -4.00 20.57
C VAL A 803 0.17 -4.01 20.71
N PRO A 804 0.70 -4.70 21.73
CA PRO A 804 2.13 -4.91 21.83
C PRO A 804 2.58 -6.01 20.87
N SER A 805 3.71 -5.80 20.23
CA SER A 805 4.38 -6.77 19.37
C SER A 805 5.84 -6.85 19.76
N ILE A 806 6.34 -8.07 19.85
CA ILE A 806 7.73 -8.35 20.20
C ILE A 806 8.30 -9.32 19.19
N GLY A 807 9.57 -9.20 18.87
CA GLY A 807 10.22 -10.15 18.00
C GLY A 807 11.72 -10.19 18.13
N ILE A 808 12.25 -11.30 17.65
CA ILE A 808 13.68 -11.63 17.60
C ILE A 808 14.04 -11.85 16.13
N MET A 809 15.19 -11.34 15.74
CA MET A 809 15.73 -11.49 14.38
C MET A 809 17.17 -11.98 14.48
N MET A 810 17.50 -13.01 13.73
CA MET A 810 18.87 -13.57 13.63
C MET A 810 19.30 -13.51 12.17
N GLN A 811 20.44 -12.88 11.92
CA GLN A 811 21.00 -12.75 10.58
C GLN A 811 22.42 -13.32 10.54
N PHE A 812 22.69 -14.21 9.57
CA PHE A 812 23.94 -14.93 9.38
C PHE A 812 24.62 -14.59 8.08
#